data_2738b7c19e1fd1a2c7e6014e43b4ed7a
#
_entry.id   2738b7c19e1fd1a2c7e6014e43b4ed7a
#
_cell.length_a   1.000
_cell.length_b   1.000
_cell.length_c   1.000
_cell.angle_alpha   90.00
_cell.angle_beta   90.00
_cell.angle_gamma   90.00
#
_symmetry.space_group_name_H-M   'P 1'
#
loop_
_entity.id
_entity.type
_entity.pdbx_description
1 polymer ?
#
loop_
_entity_poly.entity_id
_entity_poly.type
_entity_poly.pdbx_seq_one_letter_code
_entity_poly.pdbx_strand_id
1 'polypeptide(L)'
;ETRSKAALAAQKSTMEFLLINHPLDCPICDQGGECELQDVAMGFGEGVSKYTEQKRVVMDKNIGPLIATDFTRCIHCTRCVRFGDEIAGMPELGATGRGEFMEIGTYIEKAIVSEMSGNVIDVCPVGALTAKPSRYTARPWELTQHAAVSAHDCIGSNTYVHTRGNEVIRVVPRENESINESWISDRDRFSYTAVKAEQRITQPLMRDNGELRPVDWETALNAAAGILAEAGNDIATLVSPQATLEEHYLAQKLTRGLGSNNIDHRLTQVDFSSQDHAPVMPWLGRSLESVETLDAALIVAGNLRYEQPLLSHRLRKAVLNNNARVSAIGHVGGQYNFAVQTELVGSAAQLVHDLAAVAIAFAEISARPLAEHLSKIVAGCEPSAQHQAIARSLLDADNAAVIVGVQALSNPHLALLQEICEAITSASDATLGYLSVSANSAGACLAGATPHRTAAGVAVDQPGEHAADILAARHKVLLTLALNPLLDTNSVSALSDNNESVIAISSFDNDFIQHQADLVLPLATTVETSGSFVNVEGLWQSFNGCVQARGESRQGWKILAALGQVLKPGEFDYADSVAVKNELKALCSDVALSNICGIESGAKALPETKKSLQKIGITPIYASDEMARQSVALQATPLMKAQSAVIMNRQQAQDIKLINCDQVQVKQGKGTAVLPLRIDEGIPAGCAYVPG
;
A
#
# COMPACT_ATOMS: atom_id res chain seq x y z
N GLU A 1 34.40 26.80 18.56
CA GLU A 1 35.39 26.94 17.49
C GLU A 1 35.71 25.59 16.82
N THR A 2 35.34 25.39 15.57
CA THR A 2 35.57 24.11 14.85
C THR A 2 36.87 24.09 14.03
N ARG A 3 37.56 25.24 13.92
CA ARG A 3 38.78 25.44 13.07
C ARG A 3 40.03 25.83 13.84
N SER A 4 40.00 25.84 15.17
CA SER A 4 41.22 26.06 15.94
C SER A 4 42.21 24.90 15.79
N LYS A 5 43.50 25.13 16.01
CA LYS A 5 44.51 24.07 15.94
C LYS A 5 44.19 22.88 16.84
N ALA A 6 43.66 23.17 18.03
CA ALA A 6 43.23 22.12 18.99
C ALA A 6 42.04 21.32 18.48
N ALA A 7 41.01 21.99 17.88
CA ALA A 7 39.84 21.33 17.31
C ALA A 7 40.24 20.43 16.13
N LEU A 8 41.08 20.91 15.22
CA LEU A 8 41.58 20.12 14.09
C LEU A 8 42.40 18.90 14.56
N ALA A 9 43.25 19.06 15.58
CA ALA A 9 43.99 17.93 16.15
C ALA A 9 43.07 16.89 16.80
N ALA A 10 42.01 17.34 17.50
CA ALA A 10 41.00 16.45 18.07
C ALA A 10 40.19 15.71 17.00
N GLN A 11 39.78 16.40 15.94
CA GLN A 11 39.08 15.79 14.80
C GLN A 11 39.92 14.67 14.16
N LYS A 12 41.23 14.93 13.90
CA LYS A 12 42.14 13.91 13.38
C LYS A 12 42.24 12.69 14.27
N SER A 13 42.43 12.91 15.60
CA SER A 13 42.50 11.81 16.56
C SER A 13 41.18 11.02 16.62
N THR A 14 40.05 11.67 16.55
CA THR A 14 38.74 11.01 16.51
C THR A 14 38.60 10.16 15.25
N MET A 15 39.02 10.67 14.10
CA MET A 15 38.98 9.90 12.84
C MET A 15 39.91 8.69 12.90
N GLU A 16 41.12 8.85 13.43
CA GLU A 16 42.05 7.72 13.64
C GLU A 16 41.41 6.66 14.55
N PHE A 17 40.76 7.06 15.63
CA PHE A 17 40.05 6.16 16.54
C PHE A 17 38.92 5.39 15.84
N LEU A 18 38.10 6.04 15.04
CA LEU A 18 37.03 5.38 14.26
C LEU A 18 37.58 4.38 13.24
N LEU A 19 38.77 4.63 12.70
CA LEU A 19 39.41 3.79 11.69
C LEU A 19 40.25 2.65 12.26
N ILE A 20 40.55 2.63 13.56
CA ILE A 20 41.38 1.60 14.19
C ILE A 20 40.93 0.19 13.81
N ASN A 21 39.66 -0.13 14.01
CA ASN A 21 39.08 -1.44 13.70
C ASN A 21 38.33 -1.50 12.37
N HIS A 22 38.23 -0.37 11.65
CA HIS A 22 37.54 -0.38 10.37
C HIS A 22 38.39 -1.10 9.30
N PRO A 23 37.83 -2.11 8.57
CA PRO A 23 38.61 -2.88 7.59
C PRO A 23 38.94 -2.04 6.36
N LEU A 24 39.98 -2.43 5.63
CA LEU A 24 40.39 -1.77 4.36
C LEU A 24 39.55 -2.29 3.18
N ASP A 25 38.25 -2.30 3.32
CA ASP A 25 37.29 -2.94 2.42
C ASP A 25 36.71 -1.99 1.36
N CYS A 26 37.10 -0.71 1.32
CA CYS A 26 36.49 0.26 0.40
C CYS A 26 36.38 -0.24 -1.07
N PRO A 27 37.37 -0.96 -1.62
CA PRO A 27 37.25 -1.50 -2.97
C PRO A 27 36.15 -2.56 -3.15
N ILE A 28 35.79 -3.27 -2.12
CA ILE A 28 34.76 -4.32 -2.12
C ILE A 28 33.52 -3.94 -1.29
N CYS A 29 33.54 -2.79 -0.63
CA CYS A 29 32.42 -2.31 0.18
C CYS A 29 31.36 -1.66 -0.71
N ASP A 30 30.11 -2.08 -0.57
CA ASP A 30 29.00 -1.56 -1.38
C ASP A 30 28.70 -0.08 -1.13
N GLN A 31 29.07 0.45 0.06
CA GLN A 31 28.96 1.87 0.40
C GLN A 31 30.09 2.75 -0.19
N GLY A 32 31.13 2.16 -0.81
CA GLY A 32 32.26 2.90 -1.35
C GLY A 32 31.84 3.93 -2.42
N GLY A 33 32.11 5.22 -2.16
CA GLY A 33 31.72 6.36 -3.01
C GLY A 33 30.48 7.13 -2.52
N GLU A 34 29.74 6.62 -1.53
CA GLU A 34 28.66 7.32 -0.83
C GLU A 34 28.76 7.13 0.70
N CYS A 35 29.98 6.95 1.21
CA CYS A 35 30.26 6.61 2.61
C CYS A 35 30.61 7.85 3.41
N GLU A 36 29.79 8.22 4.40
CA GLU A 36 30.05 9.37 5.28
C GLU A 36 31.40 9.24 6.00
N LEU A 37 31.79 8.03 6.43
CA LEU A 37 33.09 7.81 7.07
C LEU A 37 34.26 8.10 6.11
N GLN A 38 34.14 7.72 4.83
CA GLN A 38 35.12 8.03 3.80
C GLN A 38 35.29 9.54 3.62
N ASP A 39 34.19 10.26 3.47
CA ASP A 39 34.17 11.70 3.21
C ASP A 39 34.75 12.47 4.40
N VAL A 40 34.34 12.11 5.62
CA VAL A 40 34.84 12.74 6.85
C VAL A 40 36.33 12.39 7.09
N ALA A 41 36.75 11.15 6.76
CA ALA A 41 38.14 10.74 6.88
C ALA A 41 39.04 11.51 5.88
N MET A 42 38.58 11.73 4.68
CA MET A 42 39.31 12.54 3.67
C MET A 42 39.36 14.02 4.06
N GLY A 43 38.26 14.57 4.61
CA GLY A 43 38.20 15.99 4.98
C GLY A 43 38.95 16.35 6.26
N PHE A 44 38.99 15.48 7.24
CA PHE A 44 39.47 15.77 8.60
C PHE A 44 40.48 14.76 9.16
N GLY A 45 40.77 13.66 8.48
CA GLY A 45 41.74 12.65 8.88
C GLY A 45 43.14 12.92 8.46
N GLU A 46 44.00 11.93 8.64
CA GLU A 46 45.38 11.88 8.12
C GLU A 46 45.53 10.74 7.12
N GLY A 47 46.47 10.87 6.17
CA GLY A 47 46.74 9.85 5.16
C GLY A 47 47.51 8.65 5.63
N VAL A 48 47.92 8.59 6.91
CA VAL A 48 48.76 7.52 7.49
C VAL A 48 48.15 7.05 8.79
N SER A 49 47.96 5.74 8.93
CA SER A 49 47.55 5.11 10.17
C SER A 49 48.77 4.84 11.05
N LYS A 50 48.66 5.17 12.35
CA LYS A 50 49.66 4.84 13.39
C LYS A 50 49.36 3.51 14.07
N TYR A 51 48.20 2.92 13.74
CA TYR A 51 47.75 1.67 14.36
C TYR A 51 48.41 0.47 13.66
N THR A 52 49.07 -0.36 14.42
CA THR A 52 49.86 -1.50 13.95
C THR A 52 49.33 -2.85 14.44
N GLU A 53 48.34 -2.84 15.33
CA GLU A 53 47.73 -4.06 15.86
C GLU A 53 46.71 -4.67 14.89
N GLN A 54 46.35 -5.93 15.19
CA GLN A 54 45.37 -6.63 14.37
C GLN A 54 43.96 -6.01 14.53
N LYS A 55 43.28 -5.70 13.43
CA LYS A 55 41.91 -5.19 13.45
C LYS A 55 40.93 -6.28 13.90
N ARG A 56 39.91 -5.86 14.65
CA ARG A 56 38.80 -6.73 15.06
C ARG A 56 38.01 -7.24 13.87
N VAL A 57 37.57 -8.49 13.95
CA VAL A 57 36.62 -9.11 13.01
C VAL A 57 35.35 -9.47 13.80
N VAL A 58 34.20 -9.14 13.25
CA VAL A 58 32.88 -9.46 13.80
C VAL A 58 32.16 -10.36 12.82
N MET A 59 31.54 -11.41 13.33
CA MET A 59 30.75 -12.31 12.51
C MET A 59 29.48 -11.64 12.00
N ASP A 60 29.17 -11.82 10.73
CA ASP A 60 27.95 -11.34 10.14
C ASP A 60 26.74 -12.16 10.64
N LYS A 61 25.64 -11.46 10.89
CA LYS A 61 24.38 -12.07 11.31
C LYS A 61 23.36 -11.99 10.18
N ASN A 62 22.65 -13.06 9.93
CA ASN A 62 21.55 -13.01 8.96
C ASN A 62 20.31 -12.38 9.60
N ILE A 63 20.02 -11.13 9.25
CA ILE A 63 18.87 -10.37 9.75
C ILE A 63 17.68 -10.34 8.79
N GLY A 64 17.70 -11.18 7.76
CA GLY A 64 16.57 -11.33 6.82
C GLY A 64 16.97 -11.25 5.34
N PRO A 65 15.98 -11.29 4.43
CA PRO A 65 16.23 -11.30 2.99
C PRO A 65 16.51 -9.91 2.40
N LEU A 66 16.16 -8.83 3.09
CA LEU A 66 16.20 -7.47 2.56
C LEU A 66 17.53 -6.76 2.83
N ILE A 67 18.14 -7.00 3.98
CA ILE A 67 19.32 -6.29 4.47
C ILE A 67 20.50 -7.25 4.58
N ALA A 68 21.61 -6.86 3.96
CA ALA A 68 22.90 -7.53 4.10
C ALA A 68 23.72 -6.87 5.22
N THR A 69 24.43 -7.67 5.97
CA THR A 69 25.27 -7.24 7.09
C THR A 69 26.75 -7.47 6.79
N ASP A 70 27.59 -6.52 7.21
CA ASP A 70 29.05 -6.61 7.27
C ASP A 70 29.49 -5.91 8.56
N PHE A 71 29.21 -6.53 9.70
CA PHE A 71 29.37 -5.87 11.01
C PHE A 71 30.83 -5.56 11.39
N THR A 72 31.80 -6.15 10.73
CA THR A 72 33.21 -5.72 10.84
C THR A 72 33.39 -4.25 10.43
N ARG A 73 32.56 -3.72 9.51
CA ARG A 73 32.58 -2.32 9.04
C ARG A 73 31.84 -1.36 9.98
N CYS A 74 31.11 -1.88 10.96
CA CYS A 74 30.29 -1.07 11.87
C CYS A 74 31.17 -0.16 12.76
N ILE A 75 30.82 1.15 12.83
CA ILE A 75 31.48 2.15 13.68
C ILE A 75 30.71 2.42 14.98
N HIS A 76 29.75 1.59 15.34
CA HIS A 76 28.93 1.67 16.56
C HIS A 76 28.23 3.01 16.79
N CYS A 77 27.82 3.70 15.72
CA CYS A 77 27.11 4.98 15.78
C CYS A 77 25.69 4.86 16.34
N THR A 78 25.15 3.65 16.45
CA THR A 78 23.79 3.30 16.92
C THR A 78 22.62 3.91 16.14
N ARG A 79 22.84 4.56 15.00
CA ARG A 79 21.75 5.17 14.20
C ARG A 79 20.67 4.14 13.82
N CYS A 80 21.05 2.91 13.44
CA CYS A 80 20.11 1.84 13.11
C CYS A 80 19.28 1.36 14.32
N VAL A 81 19.88 1.31 15.51
CA VAL A 81 19.16 0.98 16.75
C VAL A 81 18.16 2.08 17.09
N ARG A 82 18.59 3.33 17.04
CA ARG A 82 17.74 4.50 17.28
C ARG A 82 16.62 4.64 16.24
N PHE A 83 16.89 4.35 14.98
CA PHE A 83 15.84 4.30 13.95
C PHE A 83 14.75 3.29 14.32
N GLY A 84 15.13 2.06 14.67
CA GLY A 84 14.17 1.02 15.06
C GLY A 84 13.31 1.42 16.25
N ASP A 85 13.90 2.01 17.28
CA ASP A 85 13.22 2.40 18.52
C ASP A 85 12.43 3.73 18.36
N GLU A 86 13.12 4.79 17.95
CA GLU A 86 12.56 6.15 17.96
C GLU A 86 11.63 6.43 16.76
N ILE A 87 11.98 5.95 15.56
CA ILE A 87 11.26 6.23 14.31
C ILE A 87 10.26 5.12 13.99
N ALA A 88 10.75 3.90 13.75
CA ALA A 88 9.89 2.78 13.39
C ALA A 88 9.03 2.24 14.54
N GLY A 89 9.40 2.52 15.80
CA GLY A 89 8.73 1.98 16.98
C GLY A 89 8.85 0.46 17.14
N MET A 90 9.89 -0.12 16.53
CA MET A 90 10.19 -1.55 16.49
C MET A 90 11.67 -1.78 16.89
N PRO A 91 11.98 -1.90 18.17
CA PRO A 91 13.36 -2.04 18.68
C PRO A 91 13.90 -3.46 18.44
N GLU A 92 14.08 -3.85 17.18
CA GLU A 92 14.56 -5.18 16.79
C GLU A 92 16.09 -5.27 16.75
N LEU A 93 16.77 -4.14 16.53
CA LEU A 93 18.22 -4.01 16.63
C LEU A 93 18.60 -3.44 17.99
N GLY A 94 19.66 -3.96 18.55
CA GLY A 94 20.22 -3.49 19.82
C GLY A 94 21.74 -3.50 19.80
N ALA A 95 22.34 -2.88 20.82
CA ALA A 95 23.76 -2.94 21.09
C ALA A 95 24.01 -3.87 22.27
N THR A 96 24.81 -4.90 22.09
CA THR A 96 25.21 -5.85 23.12
C THR A 96 26.73 -5.73 23.44
N GLY A 97 27.14 -6.11 24.60
CA GLY A 97 28.54 -5.94 25.02
C GLY A 97 28.91 -4.50 25.37
N ARG A 98 30.19 -4.22 25.54
CA ARG A 98 30.73 -2.88 25.80
C ARG A 98 32.17 -2.75 25.33
N GLY A 99 32.64 -1.49 25.15
CA GLY A 99 33.97 -1.19 24.67
C GLY A 99 34.25 -1.83 23.32
N GLU A 100 35.39 -2.48 23.18
CA GLU A 100 35.76 -3.16 21.92
C GLU A 100 34.91 -4.39 21.61
N PHE A 101 34.19 -4.94 22.58
CA PHE A 101 33.27 -6.07 22.40
C PHE A 101 31.83 -5.66 22.16
N MET A 102 31.56 -4.38 21.94
CA MET A 102 30.23 -3.92 21.58
C MET A 102 29.90 -4.39 20.19
N GLU A 103 28.70 -4.97 20.01
CA GLU A 103 28.18 -5.45 18.75
C GLU A 103 26.75 -4.96 18.54
N ILE A 104 26.45 -4.58 17.30
CA ILE A 104 25.06 -4.31 16.85
C ILE A 104 24.48 -5.60 16.30
N GLY A 105 23.22 -5.85 16.58
CA GLY A 105 22.51 -7.01 16.04
C GLY A 105 21.15 -7.22 16.69
N THR A 106 20.47 -8.30 16.31
CA THR A 106 19.29 -8.79 17.00
C THR A 106 19.70 -9.60 18.22
N TYR A 107 18.98 -9.48 19.34
CA TYR A 107 19.33 -10.16 20.60
C TYR A 107 19.33 -11.70 20.46
N ILE A 108 18.38 -12.22 19.71
CA ILE A 108 18.33 -13.62 19.27
C ILE A 108 18.47 -13.56 17.74
N GLU A 109 19.07 -14.54 17.09
CA GLU A 109 19.17 -14.60 15.63
C GLU A 109 17.77 -14.63 14.97
N LYS A 110 17.12 -13.48 14.99
CA LYS A 110 15.82 -13.23 14.33
C LYS A 110 16.02 -12.31 13.15
N ALA A 111 15.26 -12.54 12.11
CA ALA A 111 15.13 -11.56 11.04
C ALA A 111 14.36 -10.34 11.55
N ILE A 112 14.69 -9.17 11.03
CA ILE A 112 13.92 -7.94 11.22
C ILE A 112 12.60 -8.10 10.48
N VAL A 113 11.50 -7.72 11.11
CA VAL A 113 10.14 -7.84 10.56
C VAL A 113 9.41 -6.49 10.42
N SER A 114 10.07 -5.37 10.81
CA SER A 114 9.51 -4.05 10.58
C SER A 114 9.30 -3.80 9.09
N GLU A 115 8.15 -3.28 8.73
CA GLU A 115 7.74 -2.86 7.38
C GLU A 115 8.51 -1.63 6.85
N MET A 116 9.32 -1.01 7.70
CA MET A 116 10.22 0.10 7.40
C MET A 116 11.69 -0.28 7.55
N SER A 117 12.00 -1.57 7.64
CA SER A 117 13.33 -2.08 7.99
C SER A 117 14.43 -1.59 7.05
N GLY A 118 14.15 -1.41 5.77
CA GLY A 118 15.10 -0.97 4.75
C GLY A 118 15.70 0.41 4.99
N ASN A 119 15.07 1.26 5.80
CA ASN A 119 15.61 2.60 6.11
C ASN A 119 16.90 2.54 6.96
N VAL A 120 17.18 1.42 7.63
CA VAL A 120 18.47 1.27 8.32
C VAL A 120 19.67 1.27 7.37
N ILE A 121 19.43 1.00 6.08
CA ILE A 121 20.44 1.09 5.02
C ILE A 121 20.85 2.54 4.80
N ASP A 122 19.87 3.44 4.73
CA ASP A 122 20.10 4.87 4.46
C ASP A 122 20.72 5.59 5.68
N VAL A 123 20.30 5.23 6.90
CA VAL A 123 20.87 5.85 8.12
C VAL A 123 22.23 5.28 8.50
N CYS A 124 22.65 4.15 7.94
CA CYS A 124 23.97 3.57 8.22
C CYS A 124 25.06 4.38 7.49
N PRO A 125 25.99 5.06 8.22
CA PRO A 125 26.99 5.92 7.62
C PRO A 125 28.13 5.16 6.93
N VAL A 126 28.11 3.81 7.02
CA VAL A 126 29.15 2.92 6.49
C VAL A 126 28.51 1.69 5.86
N GLY A 127 29.28 0.90 5.14
CA GLY A 127 28.79 -0.33 4.48
C GLY A 127 28.56 -1.52 5.42
N ALA A 128 28.11 -1.26 6.66
CA ALA A 128 27.77 -2.32 7.60
C ALA A 128 26.36 -2.90 7.38
N LEU A 129 25.43 -2.08 6.88
CA LEU A 129 24.08 -2.46 6.49
C LEU A 129 23.84 -1.98 5.08
N THR A 130 23.55 -2.88 4.15
CA THR A 130 23.36 -2.58 2.73
C THR A 130 22.15 -3.34 2.17
N ALA A 131 21.63 -2.90 1.00
CA ALA A 131 20.49 -3.56 0.36
C ALA A 131 20.93 -4.91 -0.22
N LYS A 132 20.37 -6.02 0.29
CA LYS A 132 20.75 -7.37 -0.12
C LYS A 132 20.44 -7.66 -1.59
N PRO A 133 19.29 -7.24 -2.16
CA PRO A 133 18.98 -7.50 -3.56
C PRO A 133 19.89 -6.79 -4.58
N SER A 134 20.43 -5.61 -4.23
CA SER A 134 21.29 -4.82 -5.12
C SER A 134 22.77 -4.86 -4.75
N ARG A 135 23.14 -5.68 -3.76
CA ARG A 135 24.51 -5.77 -3.27
C ARG A 135 25.47 -6.20 -4.38
N TYR A 136 26.59 -5.47 -4.50
CA TYR A 136 27.67 -5.73 -5.47
C TYR A 136 27.28 -5.57 -6.95
N THR A 137 26.16 -4.93 -7.26
CA THR A 137 25.69 -4.79 -8.65
C THR A 137 26.24 -3.54 -9.34
N ALA A 138 26.38 -2.43 -8.63
CA ALA A 138 26.86 -1.15 -9.19
C ALA A 138 27.54 -0.28 -8.14
N ARG A 139 28.34 0.67 -8.61
CA ARG A 139 28.91 1.74 -7.79
C ARG A 139 28.04 2.99 -7.84
N PRO A 140 28.01 3.83 -6.77
CA PRO A 140 27.17 5.03 -6.75
C PRO A 140 27.38 5.98 -7.91
N TRP A 141 28.61 6.14 -8.37
CA TRP A 141 28.96 7.02 -9.50
C TRP A 141 28.56 6.46 -10.88
N GLU A 142 28.16 5.18 -10.96
CA GLU A 142 27.62 4.58 -12.18
C GLU A 142 26.10 4.78 -12.29
N LEU A 143 25.46 5.28 -11.23
CA LEU A 143 24.02 5.34 -11.11
C LEU A 143 23.48 6.70 -11.57
N THR A 144 22.39 6.65 -12.31
CA THR A 144 21.54 7.80 -12.63
C THR A 144 20.33 7.80 -11.74
N GLN A 145 19.96 8.96 -11.18
CA GLN A 145 18.79 9.12 -10.30
C GLN A 145 17.60 9.64 -11.09
N HIS A 146 16.47 9.00 -10.92
CA HIS A 146 15.19 9.41 -11.49
C HIS A 146 14.17 9.63 -10.37
N ALA A 147 13.57 10.82 -10.33
CA ALA A 147 12.51 11.12 -9.39
C ALA A 147 11.24 10.34 -9.76
N ALA A 148 10.66 9.66 -8.78
CA ALA A 148 9.47 8.84 -8.94
C ALA A 148 8.53 8.99 -7.73
N VAL A 149 7.35 8.40 -7.83
CA VAL A 149 6.33 8.33 -6.78
C VAL A 149 5.96 6.86 -6.58
N SER A 150 5.81 6.44 -5.34
CA SER A 150 5.41 5.07 -5.02
C SER A 150 4.01 4.74 -5.54
N ALA A 151 3.84 3.53 -6.06
CA ALA A 151 2.58 3.01 -6.57
C ALA A 151 1.82 2.11 -5.55
N HIS A 152 2.35 1.93 -4.33
CA HIS A 152 1.91 0.85 -3.46
C HIS A 152 0.83 1.24 -2.45
N ASP A 153 0.79 2.48 -2.01
CA ASP A 153 -0.23 2.97 -1.08
C ASP A 153 -0.66 4.41 -1.39
N CYS A 154 -1.69 4.88 -0.70
CA CYS A 154 -2.32 6.17 -0.97
C CYS A 154 -1.54 7.39 -0.45
N ILE A 155 -0.38 7.21 0.15
CA ILE A 155 0.42 8.31 0.72
C ILE A 155 1.12 9.10 -0.39
N GLY A 156 1.57 8.40 -1.44
CA GLY A 156 2.31 9.02 -2.55
C GLY A 156 3.77 9.30 -2.19
N SER A 157 4.41 8.37 -1.50
CA SER A 157 5.81 8.48 -1.08
C SER A 157 6.73 8.83 -2.23
N ASN A 158 7.58 9.82 -2.01
CA ASN A 158 8.54 10.29 -3.00
C ASN A 158 9.81 9.45 -2.96
N THR A 159 10.25 8.99 -4.11
CA THR A 159 11.40 8.09 -4.24
C THR A 159 12.37 8.55 -5.32
N TYR A 160 13.62 8.10 -5.22
CA TYR A 160 14.54 8.05 -6.33
C TYR A 160 14.73 6.60 -6.79
N VAL A 161 14.51 6.37 -8.08
CA VAL A 161 14.88 5.13 -8.74
C VAL A 161 16.29 5.30 -9.30
N HIS A 162 17.23 4.50 -8.85
CA HIS A 162 18.61 4.50 -9.32
C HIS A 162 18.78 3.46 -10.42
N THR A 163 19.31 3.90 -11.57
CA THR A 163 19.49 3.04 -12.74
C THR A 163 20.95 3.02 -13.18
N ARG A 164 21.37 1.92 -13.79
CA ARG A 164 22.61 1.81 -14.55
C ARG A 164 22.26 1.41 -15.99
N GLY A 165 22.40 2.35 -16.92
CA GLY A 165 21.86 2.19 -18.26
C GLY A 165 20.34 2.01 -18.23
N ASN A 166 19.84 0.93 -18.80
CA ASN A 166 18.41 0.60 -18.84
C ASN A 166 18.00 -0.42 -17.73
N GLU A 167 18.71 -0.45 -16.62
CA GLU A 167 18.47 -1.43 -15.56
C GLU A 167 18.23 -0.72 -14.22
N VAL A 168 17.12 -1.04 -13.55
CA VAL A 168 16.85 -0.56 -12.20
C VAL A 168 17.73 -1.34 -11.22
N ILE A 169 18.51 -0.61 -10.41
CA ILE A 169 19.45 -1.17 -9.45
C ILE A 169 18.87 -1.13 -8.03
N ARG A 170 18.34 0.03 -7.62
CA ARG A 170 17.75 0.21 -6.28
C ARG A 170 16.76 1.37 -6.27
N VAL A 171 15.92 1.39 -5.24
CA VAL A 171 15.04 2.51 -4.91
C VAL A 171 15.41 3.04 -3.53
N VAL A 172 15.51 4.36 -3.41
CA VAL A 172 15.85 5.07 -2.18
C VAL A 172 14.85 6.20 -1.93
N PRO A 173 14.67 6.68 -0.68
CA PRO A 173 13.77 7.79 -0.41
C PRO A 173 14.26 9.07 -1.10
N ARG A 174 13.29 9.87 -1.56
CA ARG A 174 13.48 11.27 -1.92
C ARG A 174 12.82 12.11 -0.84
N GLU A 175 13.62 12.94 -0.18
CA GLU A 175 13.15 13.80 0.89
C GLU A 175 11.97 14.67 0.45
N ASN A 176 10.89 14.61 1.23
CA ASN A 176 9.72 15.46 1.12
C ASN A 176 9.04 15.54 2.49
N GLU A 177 9.34 16.59 3.26
CA GLU A 177 8.86 16.77 4.63
C GLU A 177 7.34 16.69 4.76
N SER A 178 6.60 17.19 3.77
CA SER A 178 5.14 17.20 3.82
C SER A 178 4.51 15.81 3.59
N ILE A 179 5.19 14.88 2.91
CA ILE A 179 4.64 13.56 2.54
C ILE A 179 5.33 12.44 3.33
N ASN A 180 6.55 12.09 2.97
CA ASN A 180 7.27 10.93 3.49
C ASN A 180 8.51 11.27 4.31
N GLU A 181 8.75 12.55 4.60
CA GLU A 181 10.00 13.01 5.22
C GLU A 181 11.21 12.43 4.43
N SER A 182 12.06 11.66 5.10
CA SER A 182 13.19 10.95 4.50
C SER A 182 13.01 9.42 4.52
N TRP A 183 11.79 8.93 4.68
CA TRP A 183 11.49 7.51 4.88
C TRP A 183 10.66 6.93 3.74
N ILE A 184 10.81 5.61 3.50
CA ILE A 184 9.95 4.82 2.63
C ILE A 184 9.69 3.44 3.24
N SER A 185 8.62 2.78 2.84
CA SER A 185 8.33 1.42 3.26
C SER A 185 9.25 0.41 2.55
N ASP A 186 9.38 -0.79 3.12
CA ASP A 186 10.10 -1.89 2.46
C ASP A 186 9.44 -2.28 1.13
N ARG A 187 8.12 -2.14 1.03
CA ARG A 187 7.37 -2.34 -0.20
C ARG A 187 7.82 -1.36 -1.28
N ASP A 188 7.91 -0.06 -0.97
CA ASP A 188 8.40 0.96 -1.89
C ASP A 188 9.84 0.70 -2.33
N ARG A 189 10.68 0.23 -1.39
CA ARG A 189 12.11 0.04 -1.60
C ARG A 189 12.45 -1.16 -2.44
N PHE A 190 11.74 -2.29 -2.30
CA PHE A 190 12.19 -3.58 -2.84
C PHE A 190 11.26 -4.17 -3.91
N SER A 191 10.10 -3.59 -4.17
CA SER A 191 9.19 -4.06 -5.22
C SER A 191 9.80 -3.99 -6.63
N TYR A 192 10.76 -3.10 -6.87
CA TYR A 192 11.46 -2.96 -8.16
C TYR A 192 12.09 -4.28 -8.64
N THR A 193 12.40 -5.22 -7.74
CA THR A 193 12.97 -6.52 -8.13
C THR A 193 12.05 -7.30 -9.05
N ALA A 194 10.73 -7.01 -9.03
CA ALA A 194 9.74 -7.58 -9.93
C ALA A 194 9.92 -7.17 -11.41
N VAL A 195 10.59 -6.04 -11.69
CA VAL A 195 10.84 -5.60 -13.08
C VAL A 195 11.58 -6.66 -13.89
N LYS A 196 12.41 -7.48 -13.21
CA LYS A 196 13.19 -8.57 -13.80
C LYS A 196 12.54 -9.95 -13.67
N ALA A 197 11.33 -10.05 -13.12
CA ALA A 197 10.65 -11.32 -12.93
C ALA A 197 10.52 -12.10 -14.26
N GLU A 198 10.54 -13.41 -14.16
CA GLU A 198 10.41 -14.31 -15.33
C GLU A 198 8.99 -14.22 -15.93
N GLN A 199 8.00 -13.93 -15.11
CA GLN A 199 6.60 -13.80 -15.48
C GLN A 199 6.29 -12.52 -16.29
N ARG A 200 7.28 -11.66 -16.61
CA ARG A 200 7.06 -10.46 -17.42
C ARG A 200 6.58 -10.79 -18.83
N ILE A 201 5.42 -10.27 -19.20
CA ILE A 201 4.92 -10.30 -20.57
C ILE A 201 5.68 -9.24 -21.37
N THR A 202 6.36 -9.67 -22.45
CA THR A 202 7.25 -8.80 -23.23
C THR A 202 6.84 -8.60 -24.68
N GLN A 203 5.78 -9.25 -25.13
CA GLN A 203 5.23 -9.14 -26.50
C GLN A 203 3.73 -9.41 -26.48
N PRO A 204 2.96 -8.89 -27.45
CA PRO A 204 1.54 -9.19 -27.53
C PRO A 204 1.29 -10.69 -27.79
N LEU A 205 0.25 -11.23 -27.15
CA LEU A 205 -0.14 -12.64 -27.26
C LEU A 205 -1.61 -12.72 -27.69
N MET A 206 -1.93 -13.65 -28.59
CA MET A 206 -3.30 -13.94 -29.02
C MET A 206 -3.57 -15.45 -28.91
N ARG A 207 -4.76 -15.81 -28.45
CA ARG A 207 -5.15 -17.21 -28.31
C ARG A 207 -5.45 -17.82 -29.69
N ASP A 208 -4.75 -18.87 -30.01
CA ASP A 208 -4.94 -19.68 -31.23
C ASP A 208 -4.99 -21.16 -30.83
N ASN A 209 -6.09 -21.83 -31.18
CA ASN A 209 -6.32 -23.24 -30.82
C ASN A 209 -6.12 -23.57 -29.33
N GLY A 210 -6.50 -22.65 -28.43
CA GLY A 210 -6.41 -22.80 -26.97
C GLY A 210 -5.06 -22.39 -26.35
N GLU A 211 -4.05 -22.05 -27.15
CA GLU A 211 -2.74 -21.60 -26.68
C GLU A 211 -2.52 -20.11 -26.98
N LEU A 212 -1.89 -19.38 -26.04
CA LEU A 212 -1.45 -18.01 -26.26
C LEU A 212 -0.18 -18.00 -27.10
N ARG A 213 -0.23 -17.36 -28.29
CA ARG A 213 0.91 -17.26 -29.21
C ARG A 213 1.29 -15.81 -29.47
N PRO A 214 2.60 -15.53 -29.62
CA PRO A 214 3.08 -14.20 -29.95
C PRO A 214 2.54 -13.70 -31.29
N VAL A 215 2.14 -12.42 -31.31
CA VAL A 215 1.74 -11.68 -32.52
C VAL A 215 2.40 -10.30 -32.49
N ASP A 216 2.46 -9.61 -33.64
CA ASP A 216 2.91 -8.24 -33.69
C ASP A 216 1.85 -7.25 -33.18
N TRP A 217 2.28 -6.03 -32.84
CA TRP A 217 1.42 -5.00 -32.29
C TRP A 217 0.29 -4.55 -33.23
N GLU A 218 0.52 -4.52 -34.53
CA GLU A 218 -0.51 -4.12 -35.51
C GLU A 218 -1.64 -5.15 -35.52
N THR A 219 -1.29 -6.42 -35.58
CA THR A 219 -2.23 -7.54 -35.50
C THR A 219 -3.00 -7.51 -34.18
N ALA A 220 -2.32 -7.31 -33.04
CA ALA A 220 -2.94 -7.27 -31.73
C ALA A 220 -3.90 -6.10 -31.55
N LEU A 221 -3.51 -4.89 -31.97
CA LEU A 221 -4.37 -3.70 -31.87
C LEU A 221 -5.59 -3.80 -32.79
N ASN A 222 -5.44 -4.31 -34.01
CA ASN A 222 -6.56 -4.53 -34.92
C ASN A 222 -7.52 -5.59 -34.38
N ALA A 223 -7.02 -6.67 -33.81
CA ALA A 223 -7.85 -7.70 -33.17
C ALA A 223 -8.61 -7.12 -31.97
N ALA A 224 -7.93 -6.38 -31.08
CA ALA A 224 -8.56 -5.72 -29.93
C ALA A 224 -9.68 -4.75 -30.38
N ALA A 225 -9.39 -3.91 -31.36
CA ALA A 225 -10.35 -2.97 -31.90
C ALA A 225 -11.56 -3.67 -32.56
N GLY A 226 -11.31 -4.77 -33.27
CA GLY A 226 -12.40 -5.60 -33.85
C GLY A 226 -13.30 -6.18 -32.76
N ILE A 227 -12.74 -6.83 -31.76
CA ILE A 227 -13.46 -7.41 -30.63
C ILE A 227 -14.28 -6.34 -29.89
N LEU A 228 -13.70 -5.18 -29.60
CA LEU A 228 -14.37 -4.08 -28.90
C LEU A 228 -15.50 -3.45 -29.77
N ALA A 229 -15.29 -3.31 -31.07
CA ALA A 229 -16.31 -2.77 -32.01
C ALA A 229 -17.51 -3.72 -32.13
N GLU A 230 -17.28 -5.05 -32.21
CA GLU A 230 -18.34 -6.05 -32.30
C GLU A 230 -19.18 -6.17 -31.02
N ALA A 231 -18.55 -5.92 -29.85
CA ALA A 231 -19.23 -5.92 -28.56
C ALA A 231 -20.24 -4.77 -28.41
N GLY A 232 -19.97 -3.63 -29.03
CA GLY A 232 -20.82 -2.44 -28.92
C GLY A 232 -20.83 -1.92 -27.47
N ASN A 233 -22.00 -1.85 -26.84
CA ASN A 233 -22.15 -1.38 -25.46
C ASN A 233 -22.05 -2.51 -24.41
N ASP A 234 -21.88 -3.76 -24.83
CA ASP A 234 -21.76 -4.90 -23.91
C ASP A 234 -20.28 -5.17 -23.57
N ILE A 235 -19.65 -4.14 -23.02
CA ILE A 235 -18.24 -4.14 -22.58
C ILE A 235 -18.20 -3.82 -21.10
N ALA A 236 -17.40 -4.58 -20.35
CA ALA A 236 -17.05 -4.28 -18.99
C ALA A 236 -15.54 -4.06 -18.87
N THR A 237 -15.14 -3.07 -18.09
CA THR A 237 -13.73 -2.70 -17.90
C THR A 237 -13.38 -2.71 -16.40
N LEU A 238 -12.38 -3.48 -16.03
CA LEU A 238 -11.81 -3.48 -14.67
C LEU A 238 -10.39 -2.90 -14.72
N VAL A 239 -10.13 -1.93 -13.87
CA VAL A 239 -8.85 -1.23 -13.83
C VAL A 239 -8.21 -1.38 -12.45
N SER A 240 -6.91 -1.69 -12.40
CA SER A 240 -6.18 -1.69 -11.14
C SER A 240 -6.18 -0.31 -10.50
N PRO A 241 -6.41 -0.18 -9.20
CA PRO A 241 -6.28 1.11 -8.50
C PRO A 241 -4.84 1.66 -8.46
N GLN A 242 -3.86 0.91 -9.00
CA GLN A 242 -2.48 1.35 -9.20
C GLN A 242 -2.20 1.94 -10.57
N ALA A 243 -3.13 1.80 -11.52
CA ALA A 243 -2.98 2.41 -12.84
C ALA A 243 -2.78 3.92 -12.72
N THR A 244 -2.07 4.51 -13.65
CA THR A 244 -1.87 5.97 -13.66
C THR A 244 -3.20 6.71 -13.86
N LEU A 245 -3.24 7.95 -13.45
CA LEU A 245 -4.40 8.82 -13.63
C LEU A 245 -4.83 8.90 -15.10
N GLU A 246 -3.84 8.96 -15.98
CA GLU A 246 -4.00 9.00 -17.41
C GLU A 246 -4.62 7.70 -17.95
N GLU A 247 -4.19 6.57 -17.43
CA GLU A 247 -4.74 5.25 -17.77
C GLU A 247 -6.19 5.11 -17.32
N HIS A 248 -6.53 5.52 -16.09
CA HIS A 248 -7.89 5.55 -15.60
C HIS A 248 -8.79 6.44 -16.47
N TYR A 249 -8.30 7.64 -16.82
CA TYR A 249 -9.06 8.58 -17.62
C TYR A 249 -9.31 8.06 -19.05
N LEU A 250 -8.29 7.50 -19.69
CA LEU A 250 -8.44 6.94 -21.04
C LEU A 250 -9.28 5.66 -21.05
N ALA A 251 -9.17 4.81 -20.03
CA ALA A 251 -9.99 3.61 -19.91
C ALA A 251 -11.48 3.95 -19.81
N GLN A 252 -11.86 4.91 -18.94
CA GLN A 252 -13.27 5.34 -18.85
C GLN A 252 -13.73 6.06 -20.12
N LYS A 253 -12.88 6.90 -20.73
CA LYS A 253 -13.20 7.61 -21.97
C LYS A 253 -13.45 6.61 -23.11
N LEU A 254 -12.65 5.55 -23.21
CA LEU A 254 -12.82 4.47 -24.19
C LEU A 254 -14.11 3.68 -23.93
N THR A 255 -14.31 3.18 -22.71
CA THR A 255 -15.48 2.35 -22.34
C THR A 255 -16.77 3.11 -22.58
N ARG A 256 -16.86 4.37 -22.13
CA ARG A 256 -18.04 5.22 -22.33
C ARG A 256 -18.21 5.65 -23.79
N GLY A 257 -17.10 5.90 -24.48
CA GLY A 257 -17.13 6.21 -25.93
C GLY A 257 -17.72 5.07 -26.77
N LEU A 258 -17.66 3.83 -26.29
CA LEU A 258 -18.26 2.66 -26.89
C LEU A 258 -19.72 2.41 -26.41
N GLY A 259 -20.23 3.25 -25.51
CA GLY A 259 -21.62 3.22 -25.04
C GLY A 259 -21.85 2.42 -23.76
N SER A 260 -20.81 1.98 -23.07
CA SER A 260 -20.91 1.26 -21.78
C SER A 260 -20.52 2.15 -20.60
N ASN A 261 -21.22 2.01 -19.48
CA ASN A 261 -20.84 2.59 -18.18
C ASN A 261 -20.26 1.53 -17.22
N ASN A 262 -20.06 0.29 -17.68
CA ASN A 262 -19.54 -0.82 -16.88
C ASN A 262 -18.01 -0.67 -16.74
N ILE A 263 -17.57 0.21 -15.86
CA ILE A 263 -16.15 0.41 -15.52
C ILE A 263 -16.00 0.61 -14.03
N ASP A 264 -15.05 -0.09 -13.39
CA ASP A 264 -14.76 0.10 -11.98
C ASP A 264 -13.29 -0.24 -11.65
N HIS A 265 -12.77 0.38 -10.60
CA HIS A 265 -11.46 0.13 -9.99
C HIS A 265 -11.55 -0.31 -8.53
N ARG A 266 -12.76 -0.31 -7.94
CA ARG A 266 -13.04 -0.63 -6.53
C ARG A 266 -13.13 -2.14 -6.31
N LEU A 267 -12.05 -2.85 -6.64
CA LEU A 267 -12.00 -4.31 -6.78
C LEU A 267 -12.26 -5.08 -5.47
N THR A 268 -11.93 -4.47 -4.32
CA THR A 268 -12.07 -5.09 -2.98
C THR A 268 -13.31 -4.62 -2.22
N GLN A 269 -14.05 -3.64 -2.73
CA GLN A 269 -15.29 -3.18 -2.12
C GLN A 269 -16.42 -4.21 -2.30
N VAL A 270 -17.19 -4.42 -1.24
CA VAL A 270 -18.29 -5.42 -1.24
C VAL A 270 -19.67 -4.81 -1.03
N ASP A 271 -19.76 -3.61 -0.45
CA ASP A 271 -21.00 -2.87 -0.28
C ASP A 271 -20.98 -1.58 -1.08
N PHE A 272 -21.86 -1.46 -2.06
CA PHE A 272 -21.98 -0.31 -2.96
C PHE A 272 -23.28 0.47 -2.74
N SER A 273 -24.05 0.15 -1.70
CA SER A 273 -25.37 0.73 -1.45
C SER A 273 -25.37 2.25 -1.25
N SER A 274 -24.25 2.82 -0.77
CA SER A 274 -24.08 4.26 -0.56
C SER A 274 -23.30 4.97 -1.69
N GLN A 275 -22.99 4.30 -2.79
CA GLN A 275 -22.07 4.86 -3.79
C GLN A 275 -22.47 6.21 -4.36
N ASP A 276 -23.78 6.47 -4.50
CA ASP A 276 -24.29 7.73 -5.06
C ASP A 276 -24.06 8.93 -4.10
N HIS A 277 -23.99 8.65 -2.80
CA HIS A 277 -23.71 9.61 -1.74
C HIS A 277 -22.27 9.54 -1.22
N ALA A 278 -21.39 8.72 -1.81
CA ALA A 278 -20.01 8.65 -1.41
C ALA A 278 -19.23 9.93 -1.79
N PRO A 279 -18.13 10.26 -1.09
CA PRO A 279 -17.19 11.31 -1.52
C PRO A 279 -16.81 11.20 -2.98
N VAL A 280 -16.45 12.32 -3.62
CA VAL A 280 -15.97 12.31 -5.02
C VAL A 280 -14.74 11.43 -5.15
N MET A 281 -13.87 11.45 -4.13
CA MET A 281 -12.73 10.56 -3.99
C MET A 281 -12.47 10.26 -2.50
N PRO A 282 -11.84 9.15 -2.14
CA PRO A 282 -11.35 8.96 -0.77
C PRO A 282 -10.30 10.02 -0.44
N TRP A 283 -10.51 10.76 0.66
CA TRP A 283 -9.66 11.86 1.11
C TRP A 283 -9.40 11.74 2.61
N LEU A 284 -8.18 12.04 3.05
CA LEU A 284 -7.80 11.99 4.48
C LEU A 284 -8.52 13.09 5.31
N GLY A 285 -9.11 14.08 4.66
CA GLY A 285 -9.77 15.18 5.32
C GLY A 285 -8.80 16.25 5.84
N ARG A 286 -7.50 16.01 5.71
CA ARG A 286 -6.42 16.87 6.20
C ARG A 286 -5.10 16.55 5.48
N SER A 287 -4.09 17.41 5.68
CA SER A 287 -2.74 17.11 5.19
C SER A 287 -2.07 16.00 6.03
N LEU A 288 -1.17 15.22 5.42
CA LEU A 288 -0.38 14.19 6.10
C LEU A 288 0.44 14.78 7.24
N GLU A 289 1.08 15.93 7.02
CA GLU A 289 1.85 16.65 8.03
C GLU A 289 0.99 17.02 9.25
N SER A 290 -0.27 17.43 9.04
CA SER A 290 -1.16 17.83 10.13
C SER A 290 -1.61 16.68 11.04
N VAL A 291 -1.41 15.42 10.62
CA VAL A 291 -1.64 14.23 11.47
C VAL A 291 -0.75 14.24 12.71
N GLU A 292 0.44 14.83 12.61
CA GLU A 292 1.38 14.93 13.74
C GLU A 292 0.89 15.86 14.86
N THR A 293 -0.07 16.74 14.56
CA THR A 293 -0.63 17.72 15.52
C THR A 293 -1.93 17.25 16.15
N LEU A 294 -2.38 16.03 15.90
CA LEU A 294 -3.58 15.46 16.51
C LEU A 294 -3.44 15.33 18.04
N ASP A 295 -4.53 15.58 18.75
CA ASP A 295 -4.71 15.33 20.19
C ASP A 295 -5.47 14.01 20.43
N ALA A 296 -6.34 13.65 19.48
CA ALA A 296 -7.05 12.37 19.51
C ALA A 296 -7.32 11.82 18.10
N ALA A 297 -7.32 10.49 17.98
CA ALA A 297 -7.69 9.83 16.75
C ALA A 297 -8.46 8.54 17.03
N LEU A 298 -9.47 8.25 16.19
CA LEU A 298 -10.13 6.95 16.12
C LEU A 298 -9.81 6.32 14.77
N ILE A 299 -9.14 5.17 14.79
CA ILE A 299 -8.88 4.35 13.59
C ILE A 299 -10.00 3.32 13.48
N VAL A 300 -10.67 3.28 12.33
CA VAL A 300 -11.79 2.37 12.06
C VAL A 300 -11.43 1.44 10.93
N ALA A 301 -11.44 0.14 11.17
CA ALA A 301 -11.19 -0.90 10.17
C ALA A 301 -9.90 -0.66 9.35
N GLY A 302 -8.79 -0.41 10.04
CA GLY A 302 -7.49 -0.18 9.40
C GLY A 302 -6.34 -0.73 10.23
N ASN A 303 -5.32 -1.23 9.54
CA ASN A 303 -4.03 -1.57 10.11
C ASN A 303 -2.96 -0.67 9.49
N LEU A 304 -2.89 0.57 9.98
CA LEU A 304 -2.05 1.62 9.39
C LEU A 304 -0.59 1.21 9.30
N ARG A 305 -0.10 0.45 10.26
CA ARG A 305 1.28 -0.02 10.26
C ARG A 305 1.64 -0.80 9.00
N TYR A 306 0.78 -1.70 8.54
CA TYR A 306 1.05 -2.53 7.36
C TYR A 306 0.50 -1.92 6.07
N GLU A 307 -0.62 -1.21 6.16
CA GLU A 307 -1.30 -0.67 5.00
C GLU A 307 -0.69 0.66 4.54
N GLN A 308 -0.45 1.59 5.49
CA GLN A 308 0.13 2.92 5.27
C GLN A 308 1.21 3.22 6.33
N PRO A 309 2.40 2.59 6.24
CA PRO A 309 3.45 2.70 7.27
C PRO A 309 3.85 4.13 7.62
N LEU A 310 3.91 5.02 6.63
CA LEU A 310 4.30 6.41 6.84
C LEU A 310 3.21 7.25 7.53
N LEU A 311 1.92 6.93 7.30
CA LEU A 311 0.85 7.53 8.08
C LEU A 311 0.89 7.04 9.54
N SER A 312 1.16 5.75 9.75
CA SER A 312 1.37 5.17 11.08
C SER A 312 2.53 5.86 11.81
N HIS A 313 3.62 6.15 11.10
CA HIS A 313 4.77 6.91 11.65
C HIS A 313 4.36 8.32 12.08
N ARG A 314 3.62 9.07 11.27
CA ARG A 314 3.14 10.41 11.62
C ARG A 314 2.20 10.38 12.84
N LEU A 315 1.31 9.40 12.90
CA LEU A 315 0.43 9.22 14.07
C LEU A 315 1.23 8.82 15.32
N ARG A 316 2.30 8.01 15.17
CA ARG A 316 3.24 7.74 16.25
C ARG A 316 3.89 9.03 16.78
N LYS A 317 4.28 9.96 15.91
CA LYS A 317 4.82 11.27 16.32
C LYS A 317 3.79 12.06 17.13
N ALA A 318 2.51 12.07 16.72
CA ALA A 318 1.44 12.69 17.51
C ALA A 318 1.33 12.09 18.92
N VAL A 319 1.38 10.75 19.03
CA VAL A 319 1.34 10.05 20.32
C VAL A 319 2.55 10.41 21.20
N LEU A 320 3.75 10.44 20.62
CA LEU A 320 4.99 10.66 21.40
C LEU A 320 5.19 12.14 21.77
N ASN A 321 4.87 13.08 20.87
CA ASN A 321 5.20 14.48 21.03
C ASN A 321 4.03 15.29 21.61
N ASN A 322 2.77 14.94 21.26
CA ASN A 322 1.58 15.66 21.70
C ASN A 322 0.74 14.85 22.69
N ASN A 323 1.17 13.65 23.08
CA ASN A 323 0.39 12.72 23.91
C ASN A 323 -1.01 12.42 23.31
N ALA A 324 -1.09 12.31 21.99
CA ALA A 324 -2.34 12.04 21.29
C ALA A 324 -2.96 10.72 21.78
N ARG A 325 -4.26 10.78 22.05
CA ARG A 325 -5.04 9.61 22.50
C ARG A 325 -5.58 8.89 21.28
N VAL A 326 -4.91 7.80 20.89
CA VAL A 326 -5.34 7.01 19.73
C VAL A 326 -6.14 5.81 20.21
N SER A 327 -7.32 5.62 19.62
CA SER A 327 -8.17 4.45 19.80
C SER A 327 -8.38 3.74 18.47
N ALA A 328 -8.66 2.43 18.51
CA ALA A 328 -8.87 1.63 17.31
C ALA A 328 -10.07 0.70 17.46
N ILE A 329 -10.86 0.57 16.38
CA ILE A 329 -11.91 -0.44 16.20
C ILE A 329 -11.59 -1.20 14.93
N GLY A 330 -11.16 -2.46 15.04
CA GLY A 330 -10.61 -3.21 13.92
C GLY A 330 -10.88 -4.71 13.97
N HIS A 331 -10.24 -5.44 13.06
CA HIS A 331 -10.36 -6.89 12.95
C HIS A 331 -9.30 -7.65 13.73
N VAL A 332 -8.11 -7.07 13.89
CA VAL A 332 -6.94 -7.72 14.51
C VAL A 332 -6.29 -6.74 15.47
N GLY A 333 -6.07 -7.19 16.71
CA GLY A 333 -5.50 -6.38 17.77
C GLY A 333 -3.97 -6.46 17.87
N GLY A 334 -3.39 -5.51 18.63
CA GLY A 334 -1.99 -5.52 19.04
C GLY A 334 -0.98 -5.24 17.92
N GLN A 335 -1.38 -4.54 16.84
CA GLN A 335 -0.56 -4.38 15.64
C GLN A 335 0.04 -2.98 15.45
N TYR A 336 -0.14 -2.09 16.40
CA TYR A 336 0.37 -0.72 16.31
C TYR A 336 1.79 -0.60 16.89
N ASN A 337 2.59 0.31 16.33
CA ASN A 337 3.93 0.65 16.80
C ASN A 337 3.96 1.86 17.75
N PHE A 338 2.81 2.20 18.34
CA PHE A 338 2.60 3.24 19.35
C PHE A 338 1.54 2.80 20.35
N ALA A 339 1.43 3.52 21.47
CA ALA A 339 0.44 3.24 22.49
C ALA A 339 -0.98 3.55 22.00
N VAL A 340 -1.87 2.55 22.07
CA VAL A 340 -3.30 2.69 21.78
C VAL A 340 -4.05 2.75 23.11
N GLN A 341 -4.89 3.77 23.29
CA GLN A 341 -5.64 3.99 24.53
C GLN A 341 -6.75 2.93 24.71
N THR A 342 -7.49 2.68 23.65
CA THR A 342 -8.57 1.70 23.63
C THR A 342 -8.56 0.97 22.29
N GLU A 343 -8.54 -0.35 22.35
CA GLU A 343 -8.57 -1.20 21.17
C GLU A 343 -9.75 -2.17 21.28
N LEU A 344 -10.66 -2.13 20.29
CA LEU A 344 -11.78 -3.03 20.16
C LEU A 344 -11.58 -3.85 18.88
N VAL A 345 -11.73 -5.17 18.98
CA VAL A 345 -11.52 -6.08 17.85
C VAL A 345 -12.71 -7.03 17.70
N GLY A 346 -13.10 -7.25 16.44
CA GLY A 346 -14.25 -8.07 16.17
C GLY A 346 -14.46 -8.46 14.72
N SER A 347 -15.53 -9.19 14.47
CA SER A 347 -16.02 -9.48 13.13
C SER A 347 -16.55 -8.22 12.44
N ALA A 348 -16.85 -8.31 11.15
CA ALA A 348 -17.41 -7.20 10.39
C ALA A 348 -18.69 -6.61 11.02
N ALA A 349 -19.59 -7.46 11.52
CA ALA A 349 -20.78 -7.02 12.23
C ALA A 349 -20.45 -6.39 13.59
N GLN A 350 -19.50 -6.96 14.34
CA GLN A 350 -19.10 -6.44 15.65
C GLN A 350 -18.48 -5.04 15.54
N LEU A 351 -17.71 -4.75 14.51
CA LEU A 351 -17.17 -3.40 14.27
C LEU A 351 -18.30 -2.37 14.17
N VAL A 352 -19.38 -2.71 13.46
CA VAL A 352 -20.54 -1.81 13.32
C VAL A 352 -21.24 -1.61 14.68
N HIS A 353 -21.37 -2.65 15.49
CA HIS A 353 -21.93 -2.55 16.83
C HIS A 353 -21.08 -1.67 17.76
N ASP A 354 -19.75 -1.84 17.73
CA ASP A 354 -18.83 -1.04 18.54
C ASP A 354 -18.87 0.44 18.13
N LEU A 355 -18.92 0.73 16.84
CA LEU A 355 -19.11 2.10 16.35
C LEU A 355 -20.46 2.70 16.74
N ALA A 356 -21.55 1.91 16.65
CA ALA A 356 -22.87 2.32 17.08
C ALA A 356 -22.89 2.67 18.58
N ALA A 357 -22.24 1.86 19.42
CA ALA A 357 -22.07 2.12 20.84
C ALA A 357 -21.25 3.39 21.11
N VAL A 358 -20.19 3.64 20.33
CA VAL A 358 -19.45 4.92 20.42
C VAL A 358 -20.33 6.10 20.04
N ALA A 359 -21.12 6.00 18.96
CA ALA A 359 -22.04 7.07 18.55
C ALA A 359 -23.12 7.39 19.61
N ILE A 360 -23.67 6.36 20.27
CA ILE A 360 -24.59 6.54 21.40
C ILE A 360 -23.87 7.23 22.56
N ALA A 361 -22.67 6.76 22.95
CA ALA A 361 -21.88 7.40 24.00
C ALA A 361 -21.60 8.86 23.70
N PHE A 362 -21.34 9.20 22.44
CA PHE A 362 -21.20 10.58 21.98
C PHE A 362 -22.46 11.40 22.21
N ALA A 363 -23.62 10.88 21.78
CA ALA A 363 -24.89 11.58 21.94
C ALA A 363 -25.23 11.83 23.41
N GLU A 364 -24.96 10.84 24.28
CA GLU A 364 -25.18 10.97 25.73
C GLU A 364 -24.25 12.00 26.39
N ILE A 365 -22.96 11.98 26.05
CA ILE A 365 -21.95 12.85 26.69
C ILE A 365 -22.08 14.28 26.17
N SER A 366 -22.26 14.47 24.86
CA SER A 366 -22.36 15.83 24.24
C SER A 366 -23.72 16.46 24.35
N ALA A 367 -24.75 15.69 24.76
CA ALA A 367 -26.16 16.09 24.71
C ALA A 367 -26.64 16.51 23.30
N ARG A 368 -25.97 16.05 22.26
CA ARG A 368 -26.35 16.23 20.84
C ARG A 368 -26.98 14.90 20.33
N PRO A 369 -28.30 14.86 20.08
CA PRO A 369 -28.96 13.63 19.66
C PRO A 369 -28.50 13.21 18.25
N LEU A 370 -28.42 11.90 18.03
CA LEU A 370 -28.27 11.35 16.70
C LEU A 370 -29.50 11.65 15.84
N ALA A 371 -29.36 11.66 14.52
CA ALA A 371 -30.48 11.74 13.60
C ALA A 371 -31.52 10.66 13.91
N GLU A 372 -32.83 10.98 13.76
CA GLU A 372 -33.92 10.10 14.18
C GLU A 372 -33.85 8.70 13.56
N HIS A 373 -33.52 8.62 12.28
CA HIS A 373 -33.38 7.35 11.57
C HIS A 373 -32.22 6.51 12.15
N LEU A 374 -31.04 7.13 12.38
CA LEU A 374 -29.87 6.45 12.94
C LEU A 374 -30.12 6.02 14.39
N SER A 375 -30.80 6.85 15.20
CA SER A 375 -31.21 6.51 16.57
C SER A 375 -32.08 5.24 16.60
N LYS A 376 -32.93 5.02 15.59
CA LYS A 376 -33.75 3.80 15.48
C LYS A 376 -32.91 2.58 15.10
N ILE A 377 -31.93 2.74 14.23
CA ILE A 377 -31.03 1.65 13.79
C ILE A 377 -30.17 1.16 14.96
N VAL A 378 -29.61 2.08 15.74
CA VAL A 378 -28.71 1.75 16.85
C VAL A 378 -29.44 1.46 18.17
N ALA A 379 -30.77 1.54 18.18
CA ALA A 379 -31.59 1.31 19.37
C ALA A 379 -31.30 -0.06 19.99
N GLY A 380 -31.05 -0.10 21.31
CA GLY A 380 -30.73 -1.30 22.05
C GLY A 380 -29.24 -1.67 22.10
N CYS A 381 -28.36 -0.86 21.51
CA CYS A 381 -26.94 -0.98 21.75
C CYS A 381 -26.56 -0.21 23.03
N GLU A 382 -25.84 -0.86 23.94
CA GLU A 382 -25.46 -0.26 25.23
C GLU A 382 -23.96 0.08 25.23
N PRO A 383 -23.58 1.36 25.44
CA PRO A 383 -22.18 1.74 25.50
C PRO A 383 -21.46 1.17 26.74
N SER A 384 -20.35 0.47 26.53
CA SER A 384 -19.44 0.07 27.60
C SER A 384 -18.53 1.24 28.03
N ALA A 385 -17.79 1.04 29.13
CA ALA A 385 -16.79 2.01 29.58
C ALA A 385 -15.71 2.31 28.50
N GLN A 386 -15.39 1.33 27.65
CA GLN A 386 -14.43 1.51 26.56
C GLN A 386 -15.01 2.41 25.45
N HIS A 387 -16.27 2.22 25.06
CA HIS A 387 -16.96 3.10 24.10
C HIS A 387 -17.06 4.55 24.60
N GLN A 388 -17.37 4.73 25.88
CA GLN A 388 -17.39 6.05 26.53
C GLN A 388 -16.00 6.68 26.58
N ALA A 389 -14.93 5.91 26.79
CA ALA A 389 -13.56 6.40 26.77
C ALA A 389 -13.16 6.90 25.38
N ILE A 390 -13.54 6.18 24.32
CA ILE A 390 -13.33 6.63 22.92
C ILE A 390 -14.08 7.96 22.67
N ALA A 391 -15.39 8.01 23.02
CA ALA A 391 -16.19 9.19 22.80
C ALA A 391 -15.64 10.42 23.54
N ARG A 392 -15.26 10.29 24.82
CA ARG A 392 -14.63 11.36 25.58
C ARG A 392 -13.31 11.82 24.99
N SER A 393 -12.48 10.88 24.57
CA SER A 393 -11.17 11.19 23.98
C SER A 393 -11.28 12.12 22.76
N LEU A 394 -12.30 11.92 21.92
CA LEU A 394 -12.54 12.75 20.75
C LEU A 394 -13.24 14.07 21.10
N LEU A 395 -14.17 14.06 22.07
CA LEU A 395 -14.88 15.29 22.53
C LEU A 395 -13.99 16.27 23.28
N ASP A 396 -13.02 15.75 24.06
CA ASP A 396 -12.11 16.56 24.87
C ASP A 396 -10.88 17.06 24.08
N ALA A 397 -10.80 16.74 22.79
CA ALA A 397 -9.68 17.12 21.93
C ALA A 397 -10.01 18.39 21.13
N ASP A 398 -9.05 19.30 21.05
CA ASP A 398 -9.14 20.47 20.19
C ASP A 398 -8.89 20.12 18.71
N ASN A 399 -8.13 19.06 18.46
CA ASN A 399 -7.77 18.60 17.12
C ASN A 399 -7.90 17.06 17.03
N ALA A 400 -9.06 16.59 16.56
CA ALA A 400 -9.38 15.18 16.48
C ALA A 400 -9.60 14.71 15.04
N ALA A 401 -9.42 13.39 14.83
CA ALA A 401 -9.73 12.75 13.56
C ALA A 401 -10.37 11.37 13.74
N VAL A 402 -11.32 11.03 12.87
CA VAL A 402 -11.80 9.67 12.64
C VAL A 402 -11.25 9.22 11.28
N ILE A 403 -10.42 8.18 11.27
CA ILE A 403 -9.74 7.68 10.06
C ILE A 403 -10.28 6.30 9.73
N VAL A 404 -11.01 6.20 8.63
CA VAL A 404 -11.55 4.94 8.12
C VAL A 404 -10.50 4.29 7.22
N GLY A 405 -10.02 3.12 7.64
CA GLY A 405 -8.98 2.35 6.95
C GLY A 405 -9.51 1.50 5.80
N VAL A 406 -8.60 0.92 5.05
CA VAL A 406 -8.92 0.18 3.81
C VAL A 406 -9.67 -1.13 4.07
N GLN A 407 -9.58 -1.71 5.27
CA GLN A 407 -10.33 -2.93 5.62
C GLN A 407 -11.84 -2.70 5.67
N ALA A 408 -12.28 -1.45 5.83
CA ALA A 408 -13.70 -1.09 5.78
C ALA A 408 -14.34 -1.44 4.43
N LEU A 409 -13.59 -1.38 3.32
CA LEU A 409 -14.08 -1.69 1.97
C LEU A 409 -14.58 -3.14 1.84
N SER A 410 -13.99 -4.07 2.58
CA SER A 410 -14.42 -5.48 2.61
C SER A 410 -15.52 -5.75 3.63
N ASN A 411 -16.01 -4.73 4.35
CA ASN A 411 -17.15 -4.89 5.27
C ASN A 411 -18.47 -4.86 4.50
N PRO A 412 -19.34 -5.90 4.62
CA PRO A 412 -20.63 -5.94 3.95
C PRO A 412 -21.65 -4.91 4.47
N HIS A 413 -21.27 -4.10 5.46
CA HIS A 413 -22.07 -3.02 6.05
C HIS A 413 -21.33 -1.69 5.96
N LEU A 414 -20.55 -1.48 4.91
CA LEU A 414 -19.71 -0.29 4.71
C LEU A 414 -20.55 0.99 4.76
N ALA A 415 -21.71 1.01 4.10
CA ALA A 415 -22.58 2.17 4.08
C ALA A 415 -23.01 2.61 5.48
N LEU A 416 -23.43 1.65 6.34
CA LEU A 416 -23.82 1.94 7.72
C LEU A 416 -22.62 2.37 8.58
N LEU A 417 -21.45 1.75 8.34
CA LEU A 417 -20.21 2.15 9.01
C LEU A 417 -19.86 3.60 8.68
N GLN A 418 -19.95 4.00 7.41
CA GLN A 418 -19.69 5.37 6.96
C GLN A 418 -20.70 6.37 7.55
N GLU A 419 -21.99 6.04 7.55
CA GLU A 419 -23.05 6.85 8.15
C GLU A 419 -22.79 7.12 9.64
N ILE A 420 -22.41 6.06 10.40
CA ILE A 420 -22.09 6.20 11.82
C ILE A 420 -20.83 7.08 12.01
N CYS A 421 -19.79 6.91 11.17
CA CYS A 421 -18.59 7.76 11.24
C CYS A 421 -18.90 9.24 10.95
N GLU A 422 -19.77 9.54 9.97
CA GLU A 422 -20.24 10.91 9.72
C GLU A 422 -20.98 11.48 10.93
N ALA A 423 -21.83 10.68 11.58
CA ALA A 423 -22.56 11.11 12.77
C ALA A 423 -21.63 11.43 13.94
N ILE A 424 -20.61 10.59 14.19
CA ILE A 424 -19.58 10.82 15.22
C ILE A 424 -18.81 12.11 14.93
N THR A 425 -18.35 12.32 13.71
CA THR A 425 -17.54 13.50 13.35
C THR A 425 -18.37 14.78 13.38
N SER A 426 -19.61 14.75 12.93
CA SER A 426 -20.53 15.90 13.00
C SER A 426 -20.87 16.31 14.44
N ALA A 427 -20.82 15.37 15.38
CA ALA A 427 -21.06 15.62 16.80
C ALA A 427 -19.82 16.11 17.56
N SER A 428 -18.60 15.79 17.10
CA SER A 428 -17.31 16.04 17.77
C SER A 428 -16.47 17.15 17.15
N ASP A 429 -16.86 17.70 16.01
CA ASP A 429 -16.04 18.59 15.19
C ASP A 429 -14.70 17.95 14.73
N ALA A 430 -14.56 16.61 14.84
CA ALA A 430 -13.41 15.86 14.36
C ALA A 430 -13.38 15.82 12.83
N THR A 431 -12.19 15.73 12.25
CA THR A 431 -12.03 15.52 10.81
C THR A 431 -12.35 14.06 10.46
N LEU A 432 -13.19 13.83 9.44
CA LEU A 432 -13.39 12.50 8.87
C LEU A 432 -12.40 12.28 7.73
N GLY A 433 -11.67 11.17 7.78
CA GLY A 433 -10.72 10.76 6.75
C GLY A 433 -11.01 9.36 6.22
N TYR A 434 -10.87 9.16 4.91
CA TYR A 434 -10.93 7.85 4.25
C TYR A 434 -9.58 7.52 3.62
N LEU A 435 -9.06 6.33 3.90
CA LEU A 435 -7.87 5.80 3.25
C LEU A 435 -8.27 4.92 2.06
N SER A 436 -7.43 4.89 1.05
CA SER A 436 -7.63 4.06 -0.12
C SER A 436 -6.59 2.94 -0.24
N VAL A 437 -6.90 1.93 -1.02
CA VAL A 437 -6.10 0.69 -1.14
C VAL A 437 -4.73 0.96 -1.75
N SER A 438 -4.65 1.83 -2.76
CA SER A 438 -3.48 1.97 -3.60
C SER A 438 -3.18 3.43 -3.91
N ALA A 439 -2.06 3.67 -4.56
CA ALA A 439 -1.53 5.00 -4.85
C ALA A 439 -2.50 5.92 -5.60
N ASN A 440 -3.39 5.37 -6.39
CA ASN A 440 -4.22 6.17 -7.30
C ASN A 440 -5.73 5.88 -7.24
N SER A 441 -6.23 5.26 -6.18
CA SER A 441 -7.69 5.09 -6.02
C SER A 441 -8.42 6.44 -6.00
N ALA A 442 -7.82 7.48 -5.40
CA ALA A 442 -8.35 8.84 -5.43
C ALA A 442 -8.37 9.40 -6.86
N GLY A 443 -7.29 9.23 -7.60
CA GLY A 443 -7.20 9.62 -9.01
C GLY A 443 -8.16 8.86 -9.90
N ALA A 444 -8.38 7.57 -9.65
CA ALA A 444 -9.36 6.76 -10.39
C ALA A 444 -10.78 7.30 -10.24
N CYS A 445 -11.17 7.71 -9.02
CA CYS A 445 -12.45 8.37 -8.78
C CYS A 445 -12.54 9.70 -9.52
N LEU A 446 -11.51 10.57 -9.44
CA LEU A 446 -11.47 11.84 -10.17
C LEU A 446 -11.49 11.65 -11.70
N ALA A 447 -10.85 10.61 -12.18
CA ALA A 447 -10.83 10.26 -13.60
C ALA A 447 -12.18 9.70 -14.10
N GLY A 448 -13.07 9.29 -13.18
CA GLY A 448 -14.37 8.70 -13.53
C GLY A 448 -14.31 7.21 -13.87
N ALA A 449 -13.28 6.49 -13.38
CA ALA A 449 -13.19 5.03 -13.49
C ALA A 449 -14.12 4.35 -12.46
N THR A 450 -15.37 4.76 -12.43
CA THR A 450 -16.46 4.25 -11.60
C THR A 450 -17.75 4.20 -12.42
N PRO A 451 -18.68 3.26 -12.15
CA PRO A 451 -19.85 3.09 -13.02
C PRO A 451 -20.88 4.22 -12.93
N HIS A 452 -20.95 4.93 -11.80
CA HIS A 452 -22.00 5.91 -11.48
C HIS A 452 -21.57 7.37 -11.72
N ARG A 453 -20.26 7.62 -11.95
CA ARG A 453 -19.72 8.98 -12.18
C ARG A 453 -18.72 9.00 -13.31
N THR A 454 -18.71 10.07 -14.08
CA THR A 454 -17.67 10.39 -15.06
C THR A 454 -16.53 11.20 -14.38
N ALA A 455 -15.57 11.68 -15.18
CA ALA A 455 -14.51 12.56 -14.70
C ALA A 455 -15.06 13.72 -13.86
N ALA A 456 -14.27 14.17 -12.87
CA ALA A 456 -14.65 15.21 -11.90
C ALA A 456 -15.88 14.87 -11.02
N GLY A 457 -16.26 13.60 -10.95
CA GLY A 457 -17.36 13.14 -10.10
C GLY A 457 -18.76 13.46 -10.64
N VAL A 458 -18.89 13.80 -11.91
CA VAL A 458 -20.19 14.10 -12.54
C VAL A 458 -21.02 12.81 -12.64
N ALA A 459 -22.24 12.83 -12.08
CA ALA A 459 -23.13 11.69 -12.08
C ALA A 459 -23.56 11.31 -13.50
N VAL A 460 -23.75 10.02 -13.76
CA VAL A 460 -24.34 9.49 -15.01
C VAL A 460 -25.81 9.18 -14.82
N ASP A 461 -26.61 9.42 -15.87
CA ASP A 461 -28.07 9.18 -15.82
C ASP A 461 -28.41 7.69 -15.64
N GLN A 462 -27.61 6.81 -16.20
CA GLN A 462 -27.76 5.35 -16.12
C GLN A 462 -26.43 4.74 -15.64
N PRO A 463 -26.26 4.53 -14.31
CA PRO A 463 -25.07 3.88 -13.78
C PRO A 463 -24.86 2.50 -14.38
N GLY A 464 -23.60 2.16 -14.66
CA GLY A 464 -23.21 0.82 -15.06
C GLY A 464 -23.07 -0.12 -13.87
N GLU A 465 -22.56 -1.31 -14.13
CA GLU A 465 -22.27 -2.34 -13.13
C GLU A 465 -20.99 -2.01 -12.37
N HIS A 466 -21.00 -2.22 -11.06
CA HIS A 466 -19.79 -2.12 -10.23
C HIS A 466 -18.93 -3.40 -10.31
N ALA A 467 -17.71 -3.33 -9.78
CA ALA A 467 -16.71 -4.40 -9.92
C ALA A 467 -17.24 -5.80 -9.56
N ALA A 468 -18.02 -5.93 -8.47
CA ALA A 468 -18.57 -7.22 -8.05
C ALA A 468 -19.61 -7.77 -9.04
N ASP A 469 -20.45 -6.90 -9.62
CA ASP A 469 -21.44 -7.30 -10.63
C ASP A 469 -20.76 -7.67 -11.95
N ILE A 470 -19.77 -6.87 -12.39
CA ILE A 470 -18.96 -7.15 -13.58
C ILE A 470 -18.32 -8.55 -13.50
N LEU A 471 -17.79 -8.92 -12.33
CA LEU A 471 -17.18 -10.23 -12.12
C LEU A 471 -18.22 -11.37 -12.11
N ALA A 472 -19.44 -11.11 -11.67
CA ALA A 472 -20.52 -12.09 -11.57
C ALA A 472 -21.30 -12.25 -12.88
N ALA A 473 -21.36 -11.20 -13.71
CA ALA A 473 -22.11 -11.15 -14.95
C ALA A 473 -21.34 -11.77 -16.12
N ARG A 474 -22.04 -11.96 -17.23
CA ARG A 474 -21.46 -12.31 -18.52
C ARG A 474 -21.48 -11.08 -19.42
N HIS A 475 -20.34 -10.75 -19.99
CA HIS A 475 -20.20 -9.69 -20.98
C HIS A 475 -19.67 -10.25 -22.30
N LYS A 476 -19.96 -9.57 -23.41
CA LYS A 476 -19.29 -9.88 -24.67
C LYS A 476 -17.79 -9.65 -24.56
N VAL A 477 -17.39 -8.54 -23.92
CA VAL A 477 -15.96 -8.26 -23.70
C VAL A 477 -15.70 -7.83 -22.28
N LEU A 478 -14.75 -8.51 -21.62
CA LEU A 478 -14.11 -8.06 -20.40
C LEU A 478 -12.72 -7.50 -20.75
N LEU A 479 -12.53 -6.21 -20.52
CA LEU A 479 -11.22 -5.54 -20.60
C LEU A 479 -10.62 -5.39 -19.21
N THR A 480 -9.42 -5.92 -19.00
CA THR A 480 -8.70 -5.76 -17.72
C THR A 480 -7.43 -4.94 -17.93
N LEU A 481 -7.11 -4.04 -17.00
CA LEU A 481 -5.93 -3.20 -17.04
C LEU A 481 -5.13 -3.30 -15.74
N ALA A 482 -3.90 -3.79 -15.84
CA ALA A 482 -2.91 -3.87 -14.76
C ALA A 482 -3.40 -4.62 -13.51
N LEU A 483 -4.20 -5.66 -13.66
CA LEU A 483 -4.74 -6.43 -12.53
C LEU A 483 -4.79 -7.94 -12.82
N ASN A 484 -4.77 -8.71 -11.74
CA ASN A 484 -5.10 -10.14 -11.74
C ASN A 484 -6.44 -10.34 -11.01
N PRO A 485 -7.56 -10.56 -11.73
CA PRO A 485 -8.88 -10.69 -11.11
C PRO A 485 -8.97 -11.79 -10.05
N LEU A 486 -8.13 -12.83 -10.12
CA LEU A 486 -8.11 -13.93 -9.15
C LEU A 486 -7.50 -13.52 -7.80
N LEU A 487 -6.65 -12.49 -7.76
CA LEU A 487 -5.91 -12.08 -6.56
C LEU A 487 -6.27 -10.67 -6.08
N ASP A 488 -6.79 -9.81 -6.97
CA ASP A 488 -7.06 -8.42 -6.67
C ASP A 488 -8.50 -8.16 -6.27
N THR A 489 -9.36 -9.21 -6.27
CA THR A 489 -10.79 -9.07 -5.96
C THR A 489 -11.22 -9.96 -4.79
N ASN A 490 -12.24 -9.52 -4.06
CA ASN A 490 -12.84 -10.32 -2.98
C ASN A 490 -13.84 -11.38 -3.48
N SER A 491 -14.13 -11.42 -4.78
CA SER A 491 -15.21 -12.22 -5.36
C SER A 491 -14.72 -13.26 -6.37
N VAL A 492 -13.61 -13.93 -6.09
CA VAL A 492 -13.00 -14.95 -6.99
C VAL A 492 -13.99 -16.06 -7.40
N SER A 493 -14.96 -16.41 -6.52
CA SER A 493 -15.99 -17.40 -6.85
C SER A 493 -17.01 -16.94 -7.87
N ALA A 494 -17.04 -15.65 -8.18
CA ALA A 494 -17.94 -15.04 -9.18
C ALA A 494 -17.27 -14.81 -10.53
N LEU A 495 -15.95 -15.04 -10.63
CA LEU A 495 -15.27 -14.92 -11.92
C LEU A 495 -15.86 -15.97 -12.88
N SER A 496 -16.74 -15.51 -13.72
CA SER A 496 -17.43 -16.40 -14.63
C SER A 496 -16.52 -16.72 -15.81
N ASP A 497 -16.38 -18.01 -16.15
CA ASP A 497 -15.83 -18.49 -17.42
C ASP A 497 -16.75 -18.09 -18.60
N ASN A 498 -17.55 -17.03 -18.43
CA ASN A 498 -18.72 -16.78 -19.25
C ASN A 498 -18.57 -15.60 -20.22
N ASN A 499 -17.50 -14.81 -20.13
CA ASN A 499 -17.27 -13.73 -21.10
C ASN A 499 -16.98 -14.33 -22.49
N GLU A 500 -17.49 -13.68 -23.55
CA GLU A 500 -17.25 -14.15 -24.91
C GLU A 500 -15.81 -13.89 -25.37
N SER A 501 -15.23 -12.77 -24.91
CA SER A 501 -13.83 -12.43 -25.14
C SER A 501 -13.24 -11.70 -23.94
N VAL A 502 -11.97 -11.95 -23.66
CA VAL A 502 -11.20 -11.29 -22.60
C VAL A 502 -9.94 -10.66 -23.19
N ILE A 503 -9.83 -9.34 -23.03
CA ILE A 503 -8.63 -8.57 -23.39
C ILE A 503 -7.90 -8.18 -22.11
N ALA A 504 -6.68 -8.67 -21.91
CA ALA A 504 -5.85 -8.35 -20.76
C ALA A 504 -4.71 -7.39 -21.15
N ILE A 505 -4.65 -6.21 -20.54
CA ILE A 505 -3.50 -5.31 -20.61
C ILE A 505 -2.72 -5.50 -19.31
N SER A 506 -1.64 -6.29 -19.35
CA SER A 506 -0.95 -6.75 -18.15
C SER A 506 0.57 -6.76 -18.30
N SER A 507 1.26 -6.51 -17.17
CA SER A 507 2.72 -6.58 -17.08
C SER A 507 3.25 -8.00 -16.82
N PHE A 508 2.42 -8.84 -16.19
CA PHE A 508 2.85 -10.17 -15.73
C PHE A 508 1.87 -11.25 -16.15
N ASP A 509 2.43 -12.39 -16.49
CA ASP A 509 1.68 -13.60 -16.75
C ASP A 509 1.15 -14.21 -15.44
N ASN A 510 -0.05 -14.76 -15.51
CA ASN A 510 -0.74 -15.38 -14.38
C ASN A 510 -1.82 -16.37 -14.83
N ASP A 511 -2.37 -17.13 -13.88
CA ASP A 511 -3.38 -18.16 -14.17
C ASP A 511 -4.64 -17.62 -14.86
N PHE A 512 -5.07 -16.41 -14.55
CA PHE A 512 -6.21 -15.77 -15.23
C PHE A 512 -5.90 -15.56 -16.72
N ILE A 513 -4.74 -15.01 -17.03
CA ILE A 513 -4.29 -14.79 -18.43
C ILE A 513 -4.19 -16.11 -19.17
N GLN A 514 -3.54 -17.10 -18.58
CA GLN A 514 -3.33 -18.39 -19.22
C GLN A 514 -4.63 -19.11 -19.55
N HIS A 515 -5.65 -19.00 -18.71
CA HIS A 515 -6.89 -19.76 -18.87
C HIS A 515 -8.00 -18.97 -19.56
N GLN A 516 -8.06 -17.64 -19.41
CA GLN A 516 -9.23 -16.87 -19.85
C GLN A 516 -8.93 -15.79 -20.89
N ALA A 517 -7.71 -15.23 -20.96
CA ALA A 517 -7.46 -14.14 -21.91
C ALA A 517 -7.39 -14.67 -23.35
N ASP A 518 -8.10 -14.01 -24.28
CA ASP A 518 -8.01 -14.24 -25.71
C ASP A 518 -6.93 -13.38 -26.36
N LEU A 519 -6.73 -12.19 -25.83
CA LEU A 519 -5.73 -11.24 -26.27
C LEU A 519 -5.01 -10.62 -25.07
N VAL A 520 -3.69 -10.58 -25.13
CA VAL A 520 -2.85 -9.99 -24.09
C VAL A 520 -1.98 -8.90 -24.69
N LEU A 521 -2.09 -7.69 -24.17
CA LEU A 521 -1.29 -6.54 -24.56
C LEU A 521 -0.24 -6.27 -23.46
N PRO A 522 1.06 -6.34 -23.76
CA PRO A 522 2.12 -6.25 -22.77
C PRO A 522 2.23 -4.82 -22.24
N LEU A 523 2.04 -4.68 -20.92
CA LEU A 523 2.04 -3.41 -20.19
C LEU A 523 3.42 -3.12 -19.61
N ALA A 524 3.87 -1.88 -19.71
CA ALA A 524 5.02 -1.35 -18.98
C ALA A 524 4.70 -1.25 -17.48
N THR A 525 5.68 -1.58 -16.63
CA THR A 525 5.56 -1.39 -15.18
C THR A 525 5.65 0.09 -14.78
N THR A 526 5.35 0.42 -13.53
CA THR A 526 5.36 1.79 -13.01
C THR A 526 6.70 2.52 -13.17
N VAL A 527 7.82 1.81 -13.13
CA VAL A 527 9.16 2.41 -13.37
C VAL A 527 9.49 2.60 -14.85
N GLU A 528 8.70 2.00 -15.74
CA GLU A 528 8.85 2.06 -17.21
C GLU A 528 7.84 3.01 -17.86
N THR A 529 6.89 3.57 -17.10
CA THR A 529 5.82 4.44 -17.60
C THR A 529 5.95 5.88 -17.09
N SER A 530 5.37 6.82 -17.83
CA SER A 530 5.11 8.18 -17.37
C SER A 530 3.65 8.32 -17.00
N GLY A 531 3.35 9.06 -15.93
CA GLY A 531 1.99 9.28 -15.50
C GLY A 531 1.90 10.13 -14.24
N SER A 532 0.73 10.12 -13.64
CA SER A 532 0.44 10.84 -12.40
C SER A 532 -0.35 9.98 -11.43
N PHE A 533 -0.14 10.21 -10.13
CA PHE A 533 -0.99 9.70 -9.06
C PHE A 533 -1.61 10.85 -8.28
N VAL A 534 -2.79 10.62 -7.73
CA VAL A 534 -3.43 11.53 -6.77
C VAL A 534 -3.46 10.85 -5.42
N ASN A 535 -2.72 11.40 -4.47
CA ASN A 535 -2.63 10.83 -3.13
C ASN A 535 -3.86 11.13 -2.26
N VAL A 536 -3.86 10.62 -1.04
CA VAL A 536 -4.96 10.76 -0.07
C VAL A 536 -5.20 12.19 0.42
N GLU A 537 -4.29 13.13 0.13
CA GLU A 537 -4.49 14.58 0.35
C GLU A 537 -5.11 15.29 -0.86
N GLY A 538 -5.31 14.59 -1.98
CA GLY A 538 -5.72 15.18 -3.24
C GLY A 538 -4.56 15.84 -4.03
N LEU A 539 -3.31 15.55 -3.65
CA LEU A 539 -2.14 16.09 -4.32
C LEU A 539 -1.80 15.30 -5.59
N TRP A 540 -1.72 15.99 -6.72
CA TRP A 540 -1.36 15.42 -8.02
C TRP A 540 0.17 15.35 -8.16
N GLN A 541 0.71 14.15 -8.22
CA GLN A 541 2.15 13.89 -8.30
C GLN A 541 2.46 13.19 -9.63
N SER A 542 3.25 13.87 -10.48
CA SER A 542 3.65 13.33 -11.79
C SER A 542 5.06 12.77 -11.74
N PHE A 543 5.29 11.73 -12.55
CA PHE A 543 6.59 11.07 -12.70
C PHE A 543 6.81 10.65 -14.15
N ASN A 544 8.08 10.39 -14.49
CA ASN A 544 8.49 9.88 -15.79
C ASN A 544 9.03 8.47 -15.67
N GLY A 545 8.99 7.71 -16.74
CA GLY A 545 9.66 6.42 -16.81
C GLY A 545 11.16 6.55 -16.54
N CYS A 546 11.67 5.68 -15.69
CA CYS A 546 13.09 5.68 -15.27
C CYS A 546 13.94 4.82 -16.20
N VAL A 547 13.34 3.84 -16.85
CA VAL A 547 13.95 2.92 -17.82
C VAL A 547 12.99 2.68 -18.98
N GLN A 548 13.53 2.20 -20.08
CA GLN A 548 12.71 1.77 -21.22
C GLN A 548 11.95 0.51 -20.88
N ALA A 549 10.74 0.38 -21.41
CA ALA A 549 9.93 -0.80 -21.23
C ALA A 549 10.63 -2.06 -21.77
N ARG A 550 10.44 -3.17 -21.07
CA ARG A 550 11.08 -4.44 -21.39
C ARG A 550 10.42 -5.07 -22.62
N GLY A 551 11.24 -5.48 -23.59
CA GLY A 551 10.77 -6.09 -24.83
C GLY A 551 9.92 -5.12 -25.65
N GLU A 552 8.74 -5.56 -26.04
CA GLU A 552 7.76 -4.77 -26.79
C GLU A 552 6.66 -4.16 -25.89
N SER A 553 6.80 -4.23 -24.55
CA SER A 553 5.83 -3.66 -23.63
C SER A 553 5.65 -2.15 -23.87
N ARG A 554 4.42 -1.67 -23.70
CA ARG A 554 4.09 -0.25 -23.90
C ARG A 554 3.44 0.34 -22.66
N GLN A 555 3.57 1.64 -22.50
CA GLN A 555 2.87 2.41 -21.47
C GLN A 555 1.36 2.30 -21.68
N GLY A 556 0.59 2.06 -20.62
CA GLY A 556 -0.85 1.78 -20.72
C GLY A 556 -1.63 2.92 -21.36
N TRP A 557 -1.29 4.18 -21.06
CA TRP A 557 -1.92 5.32 -21.72
C TRP A 557 -1.71 5.33 -23.23
N LYS A 558 -0.56 4.86 -23.74
CA LYS A 558 -0.30 4.73 -25.19
C LYS A 558 -1.14 3.62 -25.83
N ILE A 559 -1.29 2.49 -25.11
CA ILE A 559 -2.12 1.37 -25.58
C ILE A 559 -3.58 1.83 -25.71
N LEU A 560 -4.11 2.48 -24.65
CA LEU A 560 -5.49 2.99 -24.62
C LEU A 560 -5.71 4.10 -25.66
N ALA A 561 -4.76 5.03 -25.81
CA ALA A 561 -4.84 6.07 -26.84
C ALA A 561 -4.83 5.48 -28.25
N ALA A 562 -3.99 4.48 -28.52
CA ALA A 562 -3.93 3.80 -29.82
C ALA A 562 -5.25 3.06 -30.13
N LEU A 563 -5.81 2.31 -29.17
CA LEU A 563 -7.12 1.67 -29.32
C LEU A 563 -8.23 2.70 -29.54
N GLY A 564 -8.21 3.79 -28.75
CA GLY A 564 -9.16 4.88 -28.89
C GLY A 564 -9.07 5.55 -30.25
N GLN A 565 -7.87 5.78 -30.78
CA GLN A 565 -7.67 6.39 -32.10
C GLN A 565 -8.21 5.50 -33.25
N VAL A 566 -8.12 4.18 -33.13
CA VAL A 566 -8.71 3.24 -34.11
C VAL A 566 -10.22 3.24 -34.01
N LEU A 567 -10.80 3.23 -32.82
CA LEU A 567 -12.23 3.08 -32.56
C LEU A 567 -13.02 4.41 -32.68
N LYS A 568 -12.39 5.52 -32.27
CA LYS A 568 -12.95 6.88 -32.21
C LYS A 568 -11.94 7.91 -32.72
N PRO A 569 -11.67 7.94 -34.03
CA PRO A 569 -10.68 8.82 -34.62
C PRO A 569 -10.90 10.31 -34.26
N GLY A 570 -9.84 10.97 -33.80
CA GLY A 570 -9.85 12.39 -33.41
C GLY A 570 -10.22 12.68 -31.95
N GLU A 571 -10.69 11.69 -31.18
CA GLU A 571 -11.00 11.88 -29.76
C GLU A 571 -9.84 11.50 -28.82
N PHE A 572 -8.86 10.72 -29.31
CA PHE A 572 -7.74 10.18 -28.56
C PHE A 572 -6.37 10.64 -29.11
N ASP A 573 -6.30 11.83 -29.66
CA ASP A 573 -5.06 12.39 -30.23
C ASP A 573 -4.24 13.09 -29.16
N TYR A 574 -3.44 12.28 -28.41
CA TYR A 574 -2.58 12.77 -27.35
C TYR A 574 -1.10 12.60 -27.70
N ALA A 575 -0.34 13.69 -27.64
CA ALA A 575 1.10 13.67 -27.89
C ALA A 575 1.88 12.97 -26.75
N ASP A 576 1.44 13.14 -25.51
CA ASP A 576 2.08 12.60 -24.30
C ASP A 576 1.08 12.45 -23.15
N SER A 577 1.53 11.84 -22.03
CA SER A 577 0.72 11.67 -20.81
C SER A 577 0.36 13.03 -20.17
N VAL A 578 1.14 14.06 -20.37
CA VAL A 578 0.89 15.40 -19.83
C VAL A 578 -0.34 16.02 -20.48
N ALA A 579 -0.53 15.79 -21.78
CA ALA A 579 -1.74 16.24 -22.49
C ALA A 579 -3.00 15.61 -21.92
N VAL A 580 -2.98 14.29 -21.66
CA VAL A 580 -4.09 13.56 -21.02
C VAL A 580 -4.37 14.12 -19.62
N LYS A 581 -3.33 14.28 -18.80
CA LYS A 581 -3.45 14.87 -17.45
C LYS A 581 -4.07 16.26 -17.49
N ASN A 582 -3.62 17.12 -18.40
CA ASN A 582 -4.08 18.51 -18.48
C ASN A 582 -5.56 18.58 -18.87
N GLU A 583 -6.04 17.70 -19.77
CA GLU A 583 -7.45 17.60 -20.11
C GLU A 583 -8.28 17.24 -18.86
N LEU A 584 -7.89 16.20 -18.13
CA LEU A 584 -8.58 15.81 -16.90
C LEU A 584 -8.49 16.90 -15.82
N LYS A 585 -7.33 17.54 -15.66
CA LYS A 585 -7.14 18.60 -14.66
C LYS A 585 -8.05 19.80 -14.92
N ALA A 586 -8.30 20.12 -16.18
CA ALA A 586 -9.23 21.19 -16.54
C ALA A 586 -10.68 20.83 -16.16
N LEU A 587 -11.08 19.56 -16.29
CA LEU A 587 -12.39 19.08 -15.84
C LEU A 587 -12.53 19.12 -14.31
N CYS A 588 -11.45 18.88 -13.58
CA CYS A 588 -11.44 18.81 -12.11
C CYS A 588 -11.22 20.18 -11.41
N SER A 589 -11.17 21.29 -12.17
CA SER A 589 -10.83 22.64 -11.60
C SER A 589 -11.74 23.07 -10.46
N ASP A 590 -13.02 22.70 -10.49
CA ASP A 590 -14.04 23.14 -9.53
C ASP A 590 -14.45 22.04 -8.54
N VAL A 591 -13.73 20.91 -8.49
CA VAL A 591 -14.03 19.82 -7.57
C VAL A 591 -13.68 20.22 -6.13
N ALA A 592 -14.69 20.33 -5.28
CA ALA A 592 -14.53 20.50 -3.84
C ALA A 592 -14.46 19.15 -3.14
N LEU A 593 -13.44 18.96 -2.31
CA LEU A 593 -13.28 17.73 -1.52
C LEU A 593 -14.07 17.83 -0.23
N SER A 594 -14.93 16.84 0.04
CA SER A 594 -15.66 16.67 1.28
C SER A 594 -15.85 15.19 1.57
N ASN A 595 -15.65 14.80 2.83
CA ASN A 595 -15.98 13.45 3.31
C ASN A 595 -17.32 13.40 4.04
N ILE A 596 -17.95 14.56 4.27
CA ILE A 596 -19.30 14.67 4.83
C ILE A 596 -20.25 14.84 3.67
N CYS A 597 -20.95 13.77 3.33
CA CYS A 597 -21.79 13.67 2.15
C CYS A 597 -23.26 13.38 2.46
N GLY A 598 -23.61 13.21 3.75
CA GLY A 598 -24.97 12.88 4.17
C GLY A 598 -25.35 11.45 3.77
N ILE A 599 -24.46 10.51 4.03
CA ILE A 599 -24.69 9.10 3.69
C ILE A 599 -25.89 8.58 4.51
N GLU A 600 -26.87 8.00 3.82
CA GLU A 600 -27.96 7.22 4.39
C GLU A 600 -27.78 5.78 3.92
N SER A 601 -27.48 4.87 4.84
CA SER A 601 -27.18 3.46 4.51
C SER A 601 -28.42 2.65 4.06
N GLY A 602 -29.61 3.18 4.30
CA GLY A 602 -30.85 2.43 4.09
C GLY A 602 -31.02 1.23 5.05
N ALA A 603 -30.12 1.04 6.01
CA ALA A 603 -30.21 -0.02 7.00
C ALA A 603 -31.44 0.17 7.90
N LYS A 604 -32.07 -0.93 8.31
CA LYS A 604 -33.25 -0.91 9.21
C LYS A 604 -32.90 -1.28 10.65
N ALA A 605 -31.77 -1.94 10.86
CA ALA A 605 -31.27 -2.39 12.15
C ALA A 605 -29.75 -2.66 12.04
N LEU A 606 -29.10 -2.82 13.19
CA LEU A 606 -27.72 -3.28 13.26
C LEU A 606 -27.60 -4.73 12.72
N PRO A 607 -26.46 -5.09 12.12
CA PRO A 607 -26.23 -6.42 11.58
C PRO A 607 -26.22 -7.49 12.68
N GLU A 608 -26.74 -8.68 12.39
CA GLU A 608 -26.71 -9.79 13.35
C GLU A 608 -25.28 -10.31 13.54
N THR A 609 -24.86 -10.49 14.78
CA THR A 609 -23.62 -11.17 15.13
C THR A 609 -23.79 -12.68 15.05
N LYS A 610 -23.11 -13.32 14.11
CA LYS A 610 -23.21 -14.77 13.91
C LYS A 610 -22.41 -15.53 14.97
N LYS A 611 -22.97 -16.65 15.48
CA LYS A 611 -22.27 -17.56 16.40
C LYS A 611 -21.30 -18.52 15.70
N SER A 612 -21.39 -18.66 14.38
CA SER A 612 -20.47 -19.49 13.60
C SER A 612 -19.12 -18.81 13.44
N LEU A 613 -18.06 -19.59 13.24
CA LEU A 613 -16.73 -19.08 12.92
C LEU A 613 -16.79 -18.16 11.69
N GLN A 614 -16.29 -16.94 11.82
CA GLN A 614 -16.29 -15.93 10.77
C GLN A 614 -14.89 -15.73 10.18
N LYS A 615 -14.81 -15.57 8.87
CA LYS A 615 -13.57 -15.24 8.18
C LYS A 615 -13.26 -13.75 8.37
N ILE A 616 -12.02 -13.46 8.75
CA ILE A 616 -11.38 -12.16 8.59
C ILE A 616 -10.43 -12.29 7.38
N GLY A 617 -10.80 -11.69 6.25
CA GLY A 617 -9.99 -11.69 5.04
C GLY A 617 -9.20 -10.39 4.95
N ILE A 618 -7.89 -10.45 5.18
CA ILE A 618 -6.99 -9.30 5.03
C ILE A 618 -5.89 -9.70 4.05
N THR A 619 -5.64 -8.85 3.06
CA THR A 619 -4.57 -9.06 2.10
C THR A 619 -3.21 -8.91 2.81
N PRO A 620 -2.30 -9.89 2.71
CA PRO A 620 -0.97 -9.77 3.27
C PRO A 620 -0.23 -8.56 2.70
N ILE A 621 0.64 -7.94 3.51
CA ILE A 621 1.32 -6.66 3.19
C ILE A 621 2.03 -6.65 1.83
N TYR A 622 2.65 -7.76 1.43
CA TYR A 622 3.38 -7.87 0.15
C TYR A 622 2.61 -8.68 -0.91
N ALA A 623 1.30 -8.83 -0.73
CA ALA A 623 0.38 -9.38 -1.72
C ALA A 623 -0.59 -8.35 -2.28
N SER A 624 -0.47 -7.08 -1.87
CA SER A 624 -1.38 -5.98 -2.20
C SER A 624 -1.44 -5.62 -3.69
N ASP A 625 -0.39 -5.94 -4.44
CA ASP A 625 -0.27 -5.58 -5.87
C ASP A 625 0.68 -6.52 -6.61
N GLU A 626 0.63 -6.48 -7.95
CA GLU A 626 1.43 -7.38 -8.79
C GLU A 626 2.94 -7.17 -8.60
N MET A 627 3.42 -5.93 -8.49
CA MET A 627 4.85 -5.66 -8.29
C MET A 627 5.34 -6.23 -6.96
N ALA A 628 4.58 -6.07 -5.89
CA ALA A 628 4.91 -6.64 -4.59
C ALA A 628 4.88 -8.18 -4.62
N ARG A 629 3.86 -8.77 -5.26
CA ARG A 629 3.74 -10.23 -5.41
C ARG A 629 4.89 -10.85 -6.20
N GLN A 630 5.38 -10.19 -7.23
CA GLN A 630 6.48 -10.65 -8.08
C GLN A 630 7.87 -10.32 -7.53
N SER A 631 7.96 -9.59 -6.43
CA SER A 631 9.24 -9.28 -5.77
C SER A 631 9.73 -10.45 -4.92
N VAL A 632 10.70 -11.19 -5.42
CA VAL A 632 11.30 -12.34 -4.71
C VAL A 632 11.81 -11.94 -3.31
N ALA A 633 12.38 -10.75 -3.18
CA ALA A 633 12.90 -10.24 -1.91
C ALA A 633 11.78 -10.06 -0.87
N LEU A 634 10.65 -9.44 -1.25
CA LEU A 634 9.51 -9.23 -0.37
C LEU A 634 8.81 -10.54 0.00
N GLN A 635 8.64 -11.44 -0.97
CA GLN A 635 8.01 -12.74 -0.75
C GLN A 635 8.82 -13.65 0.19
N ALA A 636 10.13 -13.49 0.25
CA ALA A 636 11.01 -14.25 1.14
C ALA A 636 10.96 -13.79 2.61
N THR A 637 10.31 -12.65 2.91
CA THR A 637 10.29 -12.07 4.26
C THR A 637 9.53 -12.95 5.27
N PRO A 638 9.96 -12.97 6.55
CA PRO A 638 9.22 -13.67 7.59
C PRO A 638 7.80 -13.12 7.79
N LEU A 639 7.61 -11.81 7.59
CA LEU A 639 6.31 -11.15 7.72
C LEU A 639 5.32 -11.69 6.69
N MET A 640 5.72 -11.77 5.42
CA MET A 640 4.87 -12.35 4.37
C MET A 640 4.51 -13.81 4.66
N LYS A 641 5.51 -14.63 5.05
CA LYS A 641 5.27 -16.02 5.45
C LYS A 641 4.33 -16.14 6.65
N ALA A 642 4.43 -15.21 7.60
CA ALA A 642 3.56 -15.18 8.77
C ALA A 642 2.11 -14.87 8.42
N GLN A 643 1.89 -13.97 7.49
CA GLN A 643 0.55 -13.57 7.02
C GLN A 643 -0.07 -14.56 6.00
N SER A 644 0.71 -15.48 5.45
CA SER A 644 0.23 -16.54 4.53
C SER A 644 -0.26 -17.80 5.27
N ALA A 645 -0.84 -17.64 6.45
CA ALA A 645 -1.34 -18.72 7.30
C ALA A 645 -2.78 -18.45 7.76
N VAL A 646 -3.49 -19.50 8.16
CA VAL A 646 -4.71 -19.33 8.97
C VAL A 646 -4.27 -18.94 10.38
N ILE A 647 -4.86 -17.86 10.92
CA ILE A 647 -4.53 -17.41 12.27
C ILE A 647 -5.82 -17.36 13.10
N MET A 648 -5.76 -17.85 14.32
CA MET A 648 -6.86 -17.77 15.29
C MET A 648 -6.32 -17.69 16.71
N ASN A 649 -7.14 -17.24 17.65
CA ASN A 649 -6.73 -17.26 19.05
C ASN A 649 -6.70 -18.69 19.62
N ARG A 650 -5.98 -18.85 20.72
CA ARG A 650 -5.75 -20.15 21.37
C ARG A 650 -7.06 -20.81 21.80
N GLN A 651 -7.98 -20.05 22.41
CA GLN A 651 -9.25 -20.57 22.89
C GLN A 651 -10.07 -21.13 21.72
N GLN A 652 -10.18 -20.37 20.63
CA GLN A 652 -10.91 -20.82 19.43
C GLN A 652 -10.30 -22.09 18.83
N ALA A 653 -8.95 -22.17 18.75
CA ALA A 653 -8.26 -23.36 18.25
C ALA A 653 -8.48 -24.60 19.15
N GLN A 654 -8.60 -24.42 20.47
CA GLN A 654 -8.93 -25.47 21.41
C GLN A 654 -10.39 -25.95 21.25
N ASP A 655 -11.33 -25.01 21.14
CA ASP A 655 -12.76 -25.31 21.03
C ASP A 655 -13.11 -26.16 19.80
N ILE A 656 -12.40 -25.89 18.68
CA ILE A 656 -12.55 -26.65 17.43
C ILE A 656 -11.50 -27.77 17.26
N LYS A 657 -10.71 -28.07 18.31
CA LYS A 657 -9.71 -29.15 18.39
C LYS A 657 -8.56 -29.06 17.37
N LEU A 658 -8.15 -27.86 17.00
CA LEU A 658 -7.04 -27.62 16.05
C LEU A 658 -5.74 -27.17 16.72
N ILE A 659 -5.70 -27.01 18.05
CA ILE A 659 -4.56 -26.41 18.77
C ILE A 659 -3.20 -27.10 18.53
N ASN A 660 -3.21 -28.38 18.19
CA ASN A 660 -2.02 -29.19 17.94
C ASN A 660 -1.80 -29.50 16.45
N CYS A 661 -2.49 -28.80 15.56
CA CYS A 661 -2.34 -28.97 14.11
C CYS A 661 -1.34 -27.96 13.56
N ASP A 662 -0.40 -28.40 12.71
CA ASP A 662 0.50 -27.51 12.00
C ASP A 662 -0.15 -26.91 10.74
N GLN A 663 -1.12 -27.65 10.17
CA GLN A 663 -1.85 -27.25 8.96
C GLN A 663 -3.35 -27.52 9.13
N VAL A 664 -4.15 -26.70 8.47
CA VAL A 664 -5.61 -26.81 8.47
C VAL A 664 -6.17 -26.72 7.06
N GLN A 665 -7.24 -27.46 6.80
CA GLN A 665 -7.99 -27.33 5.57
C GLN A 665 -9.09 -26.28 5.74
N VAL A 666 -9.04 -25.25 4.91
CA VAL A 666 -10.07 -24.22 4.83
C VAL A 666 -10.97 -24.52 3.64
N LYS A 667 -12.30 -24.45 3.87
CA LYS A 667 -13.31 -24.59 2.81
C LYS A 667 -14.25 -23.40 2.84
N GLN A 668 -14.43 -22.78 1.67
CA GLN A 668 -15.41 -21.71 1.48
C GLN A 668 -16.09 -21.89 0.11
N GLY A 669 -17.41 -22.12 0.10
CA GLY A 669 -18.11 -22.44 -1.14
C GLY A 669 -17.53 -23.70 -1.80
N LYS A 670 -17.09 -23.57 -3.05
CA LYS A 670 -16.41 -24.64 -3.81
C LYS A 670 -14.89 -24.67 -3.58
N GLY A 671 -14.31 -23.59 -3.01
CA GLY A 671 -12.87 -23.46 -2.79
C GLY A 671 -12.38 -24.27 -1.61
N THR A 672 -11.20 -24.86 -1.73
CA THR A 672 -10.51 -25.58 -0.66
C THR A 672 -9.02 -25.29 -0.71
N ALA A 673 -8.42 -24.95 0.42
CA ALA A 673 -6.99 -24.74 0.56
C ALA A 673 -6.47 -25.42 1.83
N VAL A 674 -5.21 -25.88 1.80
CA VAL A 674 -4.50 -26.35 2.99
C VAL A 674 -3.44 -25.33 3.34
N LEU A 675 -3.53 -24.75 4.52
CA LEU A 675 -2.69 -23.65 4.97
C LEU A 675 -2.08 -23.96 6.35
N PRO A 676 -0.90 -23.41 6.67
CA PRO A 676 -0.36 -23.47 8.03
C PRO A 676 -1.33 -22.85 9.03
N LEU A 677 -1.37 -23.40 10.26
CA LEU A 677 -2.10 -22.80 11.37
C LEU A 677 -1.13 -22.04 12.28
N ARG A 678 -1.51 -20.83 12.67
CA ARG A 678 -0.80 -20.02 13.67
C ARG A 678 -1.75 -19.59 14.76
N ILE A 679 -1.24 -19.49 15.97
CA ILE A 679 -1.98 -18.98 17.12
C ILE A 679 -1.54 -17.55 17.40
N ASP A 680 -2.52 -16.63 17.44
CA ASP A 680 -2.32 -15.23 17.78
C ASP A 680 -3.53 -14.72 18.56
N GLU A 681 -3.29 -14.17 19.75
CA GLU A 681 -4.34 -13.68 20.64
C GLU A 681 -4.95 -12.35 20.14
N GLY A 682 -4.35 -11.70 19.15
CA GLY A 682 -4.92 -10.53 18.47
C GLY A 682 -6.13 -10.84 17.59
N ILE A 683 -6.40 -12.12 17.31
CA ILE A 683 -7.62 -12.53 16.58
C ILE A 683 -8.78 -12.69 17.56
N PRO A 684 -9.92 -12.02 17.34
CA PRO A 684 -11.06 -12.09 18.23
C PRO A 684 -11.71 -13.48 18.27
N ALA A 685 -12.37 -13.80 19.40
CA ALA A 685 -13.13 -15.03 19.53
C ALA A 685 -14.24 -15.12 18.47
N GLY A 686 -14.51 -16.34 17.98
CA GLY A 686 -15.47 -16.55 16.89
C GLY A 686 -14.97 -16.19 15.50
N CYS A 687 -13.69 -15.78 15.35
CA CYS A 687 -13.10 -15.41 14.08
C CYS A 687 -11.85 -16.25 13.76
N ALA A 688 -11.55 -16.35 12.46
CA ALA A 688 -10.29 -16.84 11.94
C ALA A 688 -9.81 -15.90 10.83
N TYR A 689 -8.57 -15.45 10.93
CA TYR A 689 -7.90 -14.79 9.81
C TYR A 689 -7.57 -15.84 8.75
N VAL A 690 -7.88 -15.52 7.52
CA VAL A 690 -7.52 -16.32 6.33
C VAL A 690 -6.99 -15.33 5.31
N PRO A 691 -5.76 -15.53 4.75
CA PRO A 691 -5.21 -14.63 3.75
C PRO A 691 -6.22 -14.33 2.64
N GLY A 692 -6.33 -13.06 2.27
CA GLY A 692 -7.23 -12.58 1.24
C GLY A 692 -6.73 -12.93 -0.16
#